data_57a89915f79f1bddc64526102e275d1d
#
_entry.id   57a89915f79f1bddc64526102e275d1d
#
_cell.length_a   1.000
_cell.length_b   1.000
_cell.length_c   1.000
_cell.angle_alpha   90.00
_cell.angle_beta   90.00
_cell.angle_gamma   90.00
#
_symmetry.space_group_name_H-M   'P 1'
#
loop_
_entity.id
_entity.type
_entity.pdbx_description
1 polymer ?
#
loop_
_entity_poly.entity_id
_entity_poly.type
_entity_poly.pdbx_seq_one_letter_code
_entity_poly.pdbx_strand_id
1 'polypeptide(L)'
;MLHLPTGTQPDFISHRQQLRIFRVKRHLLSTLALSMLAAFASAAETTKAGTASGIDIQNIDPSVRAQDDFFTYLNGKWLKTTEIPSDKPSWGTFMQLRDETQPQLRSLIEKDVADKRKKAGTDEQKIGDLYTSFMDEKHLDALGVKPLAGELNQIHALKDKRGIPALSAHLAQIGVSTPYSIYIGQDQRASTRYAAYIGQSGLGLPDRDYYLKMDDKRMADTLAKYQVHVAKILTLAGEKDAEAKAKQIVAFETALAEVQWTKVENRDPVKRYNKVAVDKLGELTPGYDWNAALAAAGIAGKTDYVIVAQPTYLKGMNDVLAKTDLETVKAYFEWQLLRAYSDYLSKDFVDADFAFFGTVLTGVTENRPRWKIGVSTVEGSIGEALGREYVQAYFPAEKKARMQELVKNILAAYKESIDTLDWMSPATKKEAQAKLAKFTPKIAYPDKWRDYTALTVKPDDLVGNIMRARTFAYNRNKNKLGRPIDRSEWGMTPQTVNAYYNSSMNEIVFPASILQKPFFDASADDAVNYGGIGAVIGHEISHGFDDKGSQSDGDGNLREWWTVEDRAKFKAKTDMLVAQYGSHSPLPGYPVNGELTLGENIGDNSGLAIAYKAYKISLHGKPAPVIDGLTGDQRFFMGWAQVWRVKMREAQQIVQVKTDPHSPGQFRANVTMMNQPAFYEAFGVKEGDKMYLPPKDRVTIW
;
A
#
# COMPACT_ATOMS: atom_id res chain seq x y z
N MET A 1 23.04 51.52 -60.71
CA MET A 1 23.18 52.99 -60.75
C MET A 1 23.35 53.49 -59.35
N LEU A 2 24.62 53.88 -59.00
CA LEU A 2 25.00 55.20 -58.52
C LEU A 2 24.52 55.52 -57.08
N HIS A 3 25.23 55.88 -56.03
CA HIS A 3 26.60 56.39 -55.89
C HIS A 3 27.04 56.34 -54.44
N LEU A 4 28.28 56.03 -54.14
CA LEU A 4 29.01 56.42 -52.93
C LEU A 4 29.37 57.92 -52.95
N PRO A 5 29.69 58.54 -51.80
CA PRO A 5 31.07 58.92 -51.57
C PRO A 5 31.57 58.71 -50.10
N THR A 6 32.73 58.16 -49.92
CA THR A 6 34.08 58.66 -49.59
C THR A 6 34.24 59.48 -48.31
N GLY A 7 35.02 58.97 -47.40
CA GLY A 7 36.26 59.52 -46.90
C GLY A 7 36.26 60.02 -45.46
N THR A 8 37.09 59.47 -44.64
CA THR A 8 38.39 59.98 -44.14
C THR A 8 38.91 59.09 -42.98
N GLN A 9 40.16 58.67 -43.12
CA GLN A 9 41.00 58.17 -42.03
C GLN A 9 41.47 59.28 -41.11
N PRO A 10 41.78 58.99 -39.83
CA PRO A 10 43.10 59.33 -39.35
C PRO A 10 43.80 58.28 -38.51
N ASP A 11 45.01 58.10 -38.74
CA ASP A 11 46.24 57.99 -37.96
C ASP A 11 46.49 56.84 -37.01
N PHE A 12 47.48 56.07 -37.41
CA PHE A 12 48.25 55.09 -36.63
C PHE A 12 48.96 55.73 -35.42
N ILE A 13 48.68 55.28 -34.21
CA ILE A 13 49.59 55.41 -33.09
C ILE A 13 50.01 53.98 -32.65
N SER A 14 51.36 53.84 -32.52
CA SER A 14 52.12 52.61 -32.53
C SER A 14 51.73 51.56 -31.48
N HIS A 15 51.56 50.36 -31.95
CA HIS A 15 51.24 49.12 -31.23
C HIS A 15 52.29 48.66 -30.21
N ARG A 16 53.37 49.37 -29.95
CA ARG A 16 54.43 48.91 -29.02
C ARG A 16 54.36 49.44 -27.61
N GLN A 17 53.58 50.45 -27.29
CA GLN A 17 53.46 50.97 -25.95
C GLN A 17 52.26 50.34 -25.18
N GLN A 18 51.24 49.91 -25.86
CA GLN A 18 50.10 49.24 -25.18
C GLN A 18 50.39 47.79 -24.71
N LEU A 19 51.35 47.11 -25.38
CA LEU A 19 51.71 45.71 -24.98
C LEU A 19 52.55 45.61 -23.70
N ARG A 20 53.24 46.70 -23.26
CA ARG A 20 53.99 46.69 -21.98
C ARG A 20 53.09 46.91 -20.75
N ILE A 21 52.07 47.72 -20.88
CA ILE A 21 51.11 47.96 -19.76
C ILE A 21 50.17 46.73 -19.54
N PHE A 22 49.83 46.05 -20.64
CA PHE A 22 49.06 44.85 -20.54
C PHE A 22 49.84 43.65 -19.97
N ARG A 23 51.14 43.54 -20.17
CA ARG A 23 51.95 42.44 -19.58
C ARG A 23 52.21 42.62 -18.08
N VAL A 24 52.40 43.84 -17.58
CA VAL A 24 52.55 44.06 -16.12
C VAL A 24 51.24 43.88 -15.37
N LYS A 25 50.10 44.30 -15.93
CA LYS A 25 48.79 44.03 -15.29
C LYS A 25 48.39 42.53 -15.33
N ARG A 26 48.85 41.78 -16.35
CA ARG A 26 48.55 40.34 -16.43
C ARG A 26 49.36 39.49 -15.44
N HIS A 27 50.60 39.89 -15.11
CA HIS A 27 51.40 39.20 -14.08
C HIS A 27 50.96 39.56 -12.66
N LEU A 28 50.48 40.78 -12.39
CA LEU A 28 49.90 41.13 -11.08
C LEU A 28 48.52 40.48 -10.82
N LEU A 29 47.69 40.34 -11.85
CA LEU A 29 46.41 39.65 -11.76
C LEU A 29 46.57 38.13 -11.68
N SER A 30 47.58 37.55 -12.35
CA SER A 30 47.82 36.09 -12.24
C SER A 30 48.48 35.70 -10.91
N THR A 31 49.33 36.55 -10.30
CA THR A 31 49.86 36.29 -8.97
C THR A 31 48.84 36.51 -7.85
N LEU A 32 47.93 37.49 -7.95
CA LEU A 32 46.80 37.62 -7.04
C LEU A 32 45.77 36.50 -7.23
N ALA A 33 45.49 36.04 -8.43
CA ALA A 33 44.60 34.91 -8.69
C ALA A 33 45.21 33.58 -8.24
N LEU A 34 46.51 33.35 -8.36
CA LEU A 34 47.17 32.17 -7.82
C LEU A 34 47.26 32.18 -6.28
N SER A 35 47.46 33.35 -5.66
CA SER A 35 47.46 33.46 -4.21
C SER A 35 46.06 33.37 -3.61
N MET A 36 44.99 33.80 -4.30
CA MET A 36 43.61 33.53 -3.90
C MET A 36 43.19 32.08 -4.17
N LEU A 37 43.62 31.44 -5.26
CA LEU A 37 43.42 30.01 -5.46
C LEU A 37 44.19 29.16 -4.46
N ALA A 38 45.41 29.55 -4.05
CA ALA A 38 46.13 28.85 -2.98
C ALA A 38 45.53 29.09 -1.59
N ALA A 39 44.97 30.28 -1.32
CA ALA A 39 44.22 30.55 -0.09
C ALA A 39 42.85 29.84 -0.05
N PHE A 40 42.19 29.70 -1.21
CA PHE A 40 40.97 28.86 -1.31
C PHE A 40 41.30 27.37 -1.36
N ALA A 41 42.44 26.93 -1.84
CA ALA A 41 42.86 25.51 -1.77
C ALA A 41 43.36 25.10 -0.39
N SER A 42 43.81 26.04 0.43
CA SER A 42 44.17 25.76 1.86
C SER A 42 43.01 25.97 2.82
N ALA A 43 41.90 26.61 2.39
CA ALA A 43 40.63 26.70 3.14
C ALA A 43 39.59 25.68 2.67
N ALA A 44 39.89 24.91 1.64
CA ALA A 44 39.18 23.69 1.26
C ALA A 44 39.88 22.45 1.86
N GLU A 45 40.24 22.49 3.11
CA GLU A 45 39.97 21.34 3.97
C GLU A 45 38.45 21.21 3.89
N THR A 46 37.97 20.36 3.01
CA THR A 46 36.66 19.79 3.05
C THR A 46 36.44 19.33 4.49
N THR A 47 35.80 20.16 5.29
CA THR A 47 34.92 19.59 6.31
C THR A 47 34.04 18.65 5.50
N LYS A 48 34.35 17.33 5.51
CA LYS A 48 33.38 16.29 5.21
C LYS A 48 32.17 16.73 5.99
N ALA A 49 31.12 17.18 5.30
CA ALA A 49 29.86 17.46 5.95
C ALA A 49 29.61 16.27 6.85
N GLY A 50 29.62 16.48 8.16
CA GLY A 50 29.55 15.40 9.13
C GLY A 50 28.33 14.58 8.71
N THR A 51 28.49 13.27 8.59
CA THR A 51 27.37 12.38 8.23
C THR A 51 26.26 12.65 9.24
N ALA A 52 25.10 13.09 8.76
CA ALA A 52 23.96 13.35 9.65
C ALA A 52 23.49 12.03 10.26
N SER A 53 23.02 12.06 11.51
CA SER A 53 22.49 10.85 12.18
C SER A 53 21.25 10.30 11.47
N GLY A 54 20.51 11.14 10.72
CA GLY A 54 19.24 10.77 10.11
C GLY A 54 18.08 10.65 11.10
N ILE A 55 18.32 10.98 12.38
CA ILE A 55 17.32 10.93 13.44
C ILE A 55 16.78 12.34 13.70
N ASP A 56 15.46 12.47 13.77
CA ASP A 56 14.74 13.70 14.14
C ASP A 56 14.83 13.96 15.66
N ILE A 57 16.04 14.23 16.16
CA ILE A 57 16.31 14.38 17.60
C ILE A 57 15.47 15.49 18.26
N GLN A 58 15.02 16.49 17.50
CA GLN A 58 14.12 17.55 17.99
C GLN A 58 12.74 17.02 18.44
N ASN A 59 12.34 15.83 18.02
CA ASN A 59 11.08 15.19 18.37
C ASN A 59 11.16 14.37 19.67
N ILE A 60 12.36 14.16 20.21
CA ILE A 60 12.58 13.42 21.46
C ILE A 60 11.90 14.15 22.62
N ASP A 61 11.14 13.41 23.42
CA ASP A 61 10.54 13.89 24.66
C ASP A 61 11.38 13.43 25.86
N PRO A 62 12.21 14.31 26.44
CA PRO A 62 13.09 13.94 27.56
C PRO A 62 12.34 13.64 28.86
N SER A 63 11.03 13.91 28.94
CA SER A 63 10.19 13.57 30.10
C SER A 63 9.80 12.09 30.13
N VAL A 64 10.00 11.36 29.02
CA VAL A 64 9.71 9.93 28.89
C VAL A 64 11.02 9.17 28.82
N ARG A 65 11.15 8.11 29.60
CA ARG A 65 12.33 7.24 29.53
C ARG A 65 12.22 6.28 28.34
N ALA A 66 13.29 6.12 27.60
CA ALA A 66 13.37 5.17 26.50
C ALA A 66 13.07 3.72 26.95
N GLN A 67 13.40 3.40 28.20
CA GLN A 67 13.18 2.09 28.82
C GLN A 67 11.72 1.84 29.24
N ASP A 68 10.88 2.89 29.25
CA ASP A 68 9.47 2.76 29.65
C ASP A 68 8.48 2.85 28.47
N ASP A 69 8.78 3.69 27.49
CA ASP A 69 8.00 3.84 26.24
C ASP A 69 8.91 4.45 25.15
N PHE A 70 9.50 3.58 24.36
CA PHE A 70 10.47 4.00 23.33
C PHE A 70 9.83 4.81 22.20
N PHE A 71 8.62 4.45 21.81
CA PHE A 71 7.88 5.19 20.78
C PHE A 71 7.60 6.63 21.22
N THR A 72 7.10 6.82 22.44
CA THR A 72 6.81 8.16 22.98
C THR A 72 8.11 8.90 23.33
N TYR A 73 9.15 8.22 23.81
CA TYR A 73 10.48 8.83 24.01
C TYR A 73 10.97 9.50 22.72
N LEU A 74 10.97 8.78 21.61
CA LEU A 74 11.51 9.29 20.34
C LEU A 74 10.61 10.32 19.67
N ASN A 75 9.28 10.13 19.74
CA ASN A 75 8.31 10.90 18.96
C ASN A 75 7.45 11.86 19.80
N GLY A 76 7.64 11.93 21.13
CA GLY A 76 6.71 12.54 22.06
C GLY A 76 6.45 14.03 21.85
N LYS A 77 7.48 14.83 21.50
CA LYS A 77 7.27 16.24 21.16
C LYS A 77 6.42 16.37 19.89
N TRP A 78 6.71 15.60 18.84
CA TRP A 78 5.91 15.58 17.64
C TRP A 78 4.47 15.16 17.93
N LEU A 79 4.26 14.12 18.74
CA LEU A 79 2.93 13.68 19.16
C LEU A 79 2.14 14.78 19.89
N LYS A 80 2.82 15.62 20.69
CA LYS A 80 2.19 16.71 21.43
C LYS A 80 1.89 17.94 20.56
N THR A 81 2.76 18.26 19.61
CA THR A 81 2.72 19.53 18.86
C THR A 81 2.12 19.41 17.46
N THR A 82 2.04 18.20 16.92
CA THR A 82 1.50 18.00 15.57
C THR A 82 0.02 17.68 15.63
N GLU A 83 -0.78 18.37 14.86
CA GLU A 83 -2.19 18.07 14.66
C GLU A 83 -2.39 17.14 13.46
N ILE A 84 -3.44 16.34 13.49
CA ILE A 84 -3.88 15.57 12.33
C ILE A 84 -4.61 16.54 11.40
N PRO A 85 -4.17 16.73 10.14
CA PRO A 85 -4.87 17.61 9.20
C PRO A 85 -6.36 17.26 9.08
N SER A 86 -7.19 18.29 8.87
CA SER A 86 -8.65 18.14 8.84
C SER A 86 -9.14 17.14 7.78
N ASP A 87 -8.39 17.01 6.67
CA ASP A 87 -8.67 16.12 5.54
C ASP A 87 -8.05 14.70 5.68
N LYS A 88 -7.52 14.36 6.86
CA LYS A 88 -6.83 13.08 7.08
C LYS A 88 -7.41 12.29 8.27
N PRO A 89 -7.52 10.96 8.17
CA PRO A 89 -7.91 10.10 9.30
C PRO A 89 -6.75 9.83 10.26
N SER A 90 -5.51 9.98 9.76
CA SER A 90 -4.27 9.81 10.52
C SER A 90 -3.18 10.70 9.94
N TRP A 91 -2.14 10.98 10.74
CA TRP A 91 -0.97 11.72 10.29
C TRP A 91 0.29 11.06 10.86
N GLY A 92 1.32 10.94 10.05
CA GLY A 92 2.57 10.31 10.41
C GLY A 92 3.43 10.05 9.19
N THR A 93 4.54 9.35 9.36
CA THR A 93 5.60 9.20 8.35
C THR A 93 5.08 8.78 6.98
N PHE A 94 4.31 7.70 6.91
CA PHE A 94 3.75 7.22 5.63
C PHE A 94 2.81 8.23 4.98
N MET A 95 1.96 8.89 5.78
CA MET A 95 1.01 9.87 5.27
C MET A 95 1.68 11.15 4.82
N GLN A 96 2.72 11.60 5.55
CA GLN A 96 3.54 12.75 5.16
C GLN A 96 4.20 12.50 3.80
N LEU A 97 4.86 11.36 3.64
CA LEU A 97 5.55 11.05 2.40
C LEU A 97 4.59 10.89 1.20
N ARG A 98 3.40 10.30 1.44
CA ARG A 98 2.33 10.28 0.43
C ARG A 98 1.85 11.68 0.07
N ASP A 99 1.66 12.54 1.07
CA ASP A 99 1.18 13.91 0.86
C ASP A 99 2.22 14.78 0.14
N GLU A 100 3.52 14.55 0.37
CA GLU A 100 4.64 15.16 -0.36
C GLU A 100 4.75 14.68 -1.81
N THR A 101 4.35 13.45 -2.10
CA THR A 101 4.31 12.89 -3.46
C THR A 101 3.17 13.50 -4.29
N GLN A 102 2.05 13.87 -3.67
CA GLN A 102 0.88 14.39 -4.39
C GLN A 102 1.14 15.65 -5.25
N PRO A 103 1.83 16.71 -4.77
CA PRO A 103 2.18 17.86 -5.62
C PRO A 103 3.09 17.50 -6.79
N GLN A 104 3.98 16.51 -6.62
CA GLN A 104 4.86 16.03 -7.69
C GLN A 104 4.03 15.38 -8.80
N LEU A 105 3.10 14.49 -8.44
CA LEU A 105 2.18 13.84 -9.38
C LEU A 105 1.26 14.86 -10.05
N ARG A 106 0.72 15.82 -9.26
CA ARG A 106 -0.09 16.91 -9.79
C ARG A 106 0.66 17.71 -10.87
N SER A 107 1.92 18.05 -10.62
CA SER A 107 2.74 18.79 -11.56
C SER A 107 2.91 18.06 -12.90
N LEU A 108 3.10 16.73 -12.87
CA LEU A 108 3.17 15.89 -14.07
C LEU A 108 1.83 15.89 -14.83
N ILE A 109 0.74 15.65 -14.11
CA ILE A 109 -0.61 15.62 -14.70
C ILE A 109 -0.97 16.98 -15.31
N GLU A 110 -0.71 18.10 -14.60
CA GLU A 110 -1.00 19.45 -15.12
C GLU A 110 -0.14 19.82 -16.33
N LYS A 111 1.09 19.32 -16.42
CA LYS A 111 1.92 19.41 -17.62
C LYS A 111 1.24 18.71 -18.81
N ASP A 112 0.70 17.52 -18.60
CA ASP A 112 -0.02 16.76 -19.62
C ASP A 112 -1.33 17.44 -20.03
N VAL A 113 -2.06 18.01 -19.07
CA VAL A 113 -3.26 18.84 -19.36
C VAL A 113 -2.89 20.02 -20.26
N ALA A 114 -1.78 20.71 -19.98
CA ALA A 114 -1.35 21.90 -20.70
C ALA A 114 -0.75 21.62 -22.09
N ASP A 115 -0.25 20.41 -22.35
CA ASP A 115 0.38 20.09 -23.65
C ASP A 115 -0.68 19.93 -24.76
N LYS A 116 -0.83 20.98 -25.54
CA LYS A 116 -1.75 21.01 -26.68
C LYS A 116 -1.26 20.19 -27.89
N ARG A 117 -0.01 19.70 -27.87
CA ARG A 117 0.59 18.89 -28.95
C ARG A 117 0.45 17.39 -28.70
N LYS A 118 -0.10 17.00 -27.54
CA LYS A 118 -0.33 15.60 -27.19
C LYS A 118 -1.20 14.92 -28.25
N LYS A 119 -0.76 13.75 -28.69
CA LYS A 119 -1.49 12.98 -29.73
C LYS A 119 -2.60 12.15 -29.07
N ALA A 120 -3.73 12.02 -29.75
CA ALA A 120 -4.81 11.15 -29.32
C ALA A 120 -4.31 9.70 -29.14
N GLY A 121 -4.70 9.05 -28.06
CA GLY A 121 -4.33 7.68 -27.74
C GLY A 121 -3.00 7.51 -26.98
N THR A 122 -2.22 8.58 -26.76
CA THR A 122 -1.02 8.50 -25.91
C THR A 122 -1.38 8.47 -24.42
N ASP A 123 -0.44 8.04 -23.58
CA ASP A 123 -0.63 8.01 -22.13
C ASP A 123 -0.81 9.42 -21.58
N GLU A 124 -0.06 10.41 -22.07
CA GLU A 124 -0.16 11.82 -21.68
C GLU A 124 -1.56 12.40 -22.00
N GLN A 125 -2.14 12.03 -23.16
CA GLN A 125 -3.51 12.44 -23.47
C GLN A 125 -4.51 11.82 -22.49
N LYS A 126 -4.36 10.53 -22.18
CA LYS A 126 -5.29 9.84 -21.28
C LYS A 126 -5.19 10.37 -19.84
N ILE A 127 -3.97 10.64 -19.35
CA ILE A 127 -3.72 11.25 -18.03
C ILE A 127 -4.38 12.62 -17.95
N GLY A 128 -4.07 13.50 -18.92
CA GLY A 128 -4.58 14.88 -18.93
C GLY A 128 -6.09 14.95 -19.08
N ASP A 129 -6.68 14.16 -19.98
CA ASP A 129 -8.13 14.19 -20.23
C ASP A 129 -8.92 13.56 -19.06
N LEU A 130 -8.41 12.51 -18.42
CA LEU A 130 -9.05 11.95 -17.23
C LEU A 130 -9.09 12.96 -16.10
N TYR A 131 -7.97 13.62 -15.82
CA TYR A 131 -7.91 14.66 -14.79
C TYR A 131 -8.82 15.83 -15.12
N THR A 132 -8.84 16.28 -16.39
CA THR A 132 -9.73 17.36 -16.85
C THR A 132 -11.20 16.99 -16.65
N SER A 133 -11.61 15.77 -17.02
CA SER A 133 -12.98 15.31 -16.81
C SER A 133 -13.38 15.25 -15.34
N PHE A 134 -12.41 14.94 -14.44
CA PHE A 134 -12.64 14.95 -13.00
C PHE A 134 -12.77 16.36 -12.43
N MET A 135 -12.01 17.33 -12.94
CA MET A 135 -12.00 18.70 -12.42
C MET A 135 -13.18 19.56 -12.87
N ASP A 136 -13.98 19.10 -13.84
CA ASP A 136 -15.17 19.83 -14.35
C ASP A 136 -16.41 19.58 -13.49
N GLU A 137 -16.41 20.14 -12.26
CA GLU A 137 -17.53 20.00 -11.31
C GLU A 137 -18.86 20.51 -11.88
N LYS A 138 -18.85 21.62 -12.65
CA LYS A 138 -20.06 22.19 -13.24
C LYS A 138 -20.75 21.22 -14.19
N HIS A 139 -19.97 20.53 -14.99
CA HIS A 139 -20.47 19.51 -15.90
C HIS A 139 -21.06 18.33 -15.12
N LEU A 140 -20.35 17.84 -14.10
CA LEU A 140 -20.81 16.73 -13.26
C LEU A 140 -22.08 17.09 -12.49
N ASP A 141 -22.21 18.30 -11.95
CA ASP A 141 -23.42 18.78 -11.28
C ASP A 141 -24.62 18.83 -12.22
N ALA A 142 -24.40 19.26 -13.47
CA ALA A 142 -25.46 19.29 -14.49
C ALA A 142 -25.92 17.89 -14.92
N LEU A 143 -25.01 16.90 -14.86
CA LEU A 143 -25.31 15.50 -15.20
C LEU A 143 -26.05 14.76 -14.07
N GLY A 144 -25.66 15.02 -12.79
CA GLY A 144 -26.18 14.29 -11.64
C GLY A 144 -25.95 12.79 -11.78
N VAL A 145 -26.99 11.97 -11.60
CA VAL A 145 -26.94 10.51 -11.71
C VAL A 145 -27.08 9.99 -13.15
N LYS A 146 -27.39 10.85 -14.12
CA LYS A 146 -27.66 10.45 -15.50
C LYS A 146 -26.59 9.56 -16.17
N PRO A 147 -25.29 9.74 -15.90
CA PRO A 147 -24.28 8.87 -16.48
C PRO A 147 -24.42 7.39 -16.10
N LEU A 148 -25.11 7.07 -15.01
CA LEU A 148 -25.39 5.71 -14.56
C LEU A 148 -26.70 5.13 -15.10
N ALA A 149 -27.50 5.90 -15.85
CA ALA A 149 -28.85 5.49 -16.30
C ALA A 149 -28.85 4.16 -17.06
N GLY A 150 -27.82 3.88 -17.85
CA GLY A 150 -27.70 2.61 -18.59
C GLY A 150 -27.61 1.41 -17.65
N GLU A 151 -26.79 1.50 -16.62
CA GLU A 151 -26.59 0.43 -15.63
C GLU A 151 -27.79 0.29 -14.69
N LEU A 152 -28.37 1.41 -14.25
CA LEU A 152 -29.61 1.42 -13.46
C LEU A 152 -30.75 0.74 -14.22
N ASN A 153 -30.92 1.04 -15.51
CA ASN A 153 -31.93 0.40 -16.35
C ASN A 153 -31.70 -1.11 -16.47
N GLN A 154 -30.46 -1.59 -16.57
CA GLN A 154 -30.17 -3.04 -16.59
C GLN A 154 -30.56 -3.71 -15.26
N ILE A 155 -30.29 -3.07 -14.12
CA ILE A 155 -30.69 -3.57 -12.80
C ILE A 155 -32.22 -3.64 -12.70
N HIS A 156 -32.91 -2.57 -13.07
CA HIS A 156 -34.37 -2.48 -12.96
C HIS A 156 -35.08 -3.45 -13.97
N ALA A 157 -34.46 -3.73 -15.11
CA ALA A 157 -34.98 -4.67 -16.11
C ALA A 157 -34.89 -6.14 -15.68
N LEU A 158 -34.23 -6.47 -14.55
CA LEU A 158 -34.16 -7.84 -14.05
C LEU A 158 -35.57 -8.36 -13.72
N LYS A 159 -36.01 -9.44 -14.42
CA LYS A 159 -37.37 -9.97 -14.31
C LYS A 159 -37.52 -11.07 -13.25
N ASP A 160 -36.46 -11.82 -13.03
CA ASP A 160 -36.42 -12.91 -12.04
C ASP A 160 -34.98 -13.18 -11.58
N LYS A 161 -34.83 -14.01 -10.54
CA LYS A 161 -33.55 -14.31 -9.92
C LYS A 161 -32.56 -15.05 -10.82
N ARG A 162 -33.00 -15.67 -11.92
CA ARG A 162 -32.11 -16.37 -12.87
C ARG A 162 -31.17 -15.39 -13.60
N GLY A 163 -31.53 -14.13 -13.64
CA GLY A 163 -30.67 -13.08 -14.23
C GLY A 163 -29.59 -12.55 -13.26
N ILE A 164 -29.67 -12.83 -11.96
CA ILE A 164 -28.71 -12.35 -10.95
C ILE A 164 -27.27 -12.75 -11.28
N PRO A 165 -26.96 -14.02 -11.66
CA PRO A 165 -25.58 -14.41 -11.94
C PRO A 165 -24.90 -13.61 -13.05
N ALA A 166 -25.61 -13.40 -14.16
CA ALA A 166 -25.09 -12.61 -15.29
C ALA A 166 -24.94 -11.13 -14.94
N LEU A 167 -25.94 -10.55 -14.25
CA LEU A 167 -25.89 -9.15 -13.80
C LEU A 167 -24.74 -8.93 -12.81
N SER A 168 -24.54 -9.82 -11.83
CA SER A 168 -23.42 -9.74 -10.87
C SER A 168 -22.08 -9.74 -11.59
N ALA A 169 -21.89 -10.62 -12.57
CA ALA A 169 -20.66 -10.67 -13.35
C ALA A 169 -20.45 -9.41 -14.21
N HIS A 170 -21.52 -8.83 -14.78
CA HIS A 170 -21.45 -7.57 -15.52
C HIS A 170 -21.06 -6.40 -14.60
N LEU A 171 -21.75 -6.24 -13.48
CA LEU A 171 -21.47 -5.17 -12.50
C LEU A 171 -20.04 -5.25 -11.95
N ALA A 172 -19.51 -6.45 -11.71
CA ALA A 172 -18.13 -6.65 -11.28
C ALA A 172 -17.12 -6.14 -12.32
N GLN A 173 -17.40 -6.19 -13.63
CA GLN A 173 -16.50 -5.69 -14.68
C GLN A 173 -16.30 -4.18 -14.60
N ILE A 174 -17.31 -3.46 -14.16
CA ILE A 174 -17.27 -2.00 -13.97
C ILE A 174 -16.96 -1.61 -12.52
N GLY A 175 -16.47 -2.56 -11.70
CA GLY A 175 -15.97 -2.33 -10.35
C GLY A 175 -17.04 -2.14 -9.28
N VAL A 176 -18.26 -2.61 -9.53
CA VAL A 176 -19.35 -2.63 -8.55
C VAL A 176 -19.23 -3.90 -7.69
N SER A 177 -19.35 -3.73 -6.38
CA SER A 177 -19.32 -4.85 -5.44
C SER A 177 -20.58 -5.71 -5.58
N THR A 178 -20.40 -7.02 -5.57
CA THR A 178 -21.48 -8.01 -5.67
C THR A 178 -21.33 -9.04 -4.55
N PRO A 179 -22.31 -9.89 -4.24
CA PRO A 179 -22.23 -10.82 -3.11
C PRO A 179 -21.01 -11.75 -3.17
N TYR A 180 -20.42 -11.97 -4.32
CA TYR A 180 -19.15 -12.68 -4.47
C TYR A 180 -18.25 -11.97 -5.49
N SER A 181 -16.96 -12.24 -5.42
CA SER A 181 -15.97 -11.76 -6.39
C SER A 181 -15.45 -12.91 -7.26
N ILE A 182 -15.17 -12.62 -8.54
CA ILE A 182 -14.39 -13.50 -9.43
C ILE A 182 -13.13 -12.76 -9.84
N TYR A 183 -11.97 -13.37 -9.64
CA TYR A 183 -10.70 -12.82 -10.11
C TYR A 183 -9.75 -13.93 -10.57
N ILE A 184 -8.77 -13.57 -11.39
CA ILE A 184 -7.73 -14.50 -11.86
C ILE A 184 -6.46 -14.24 -11.05
N GLY A 185 -5.93 -15.29 -10.45
CA GLY A 185 -4.67 -15.29 -9.71
C GLY A 185 -3.85 -16.52 -10.05
N GLN A 186 -2.59 -16.58 -9.60
CA GLN A 186 -1.82 -17.82 -9.70
C GLN A 186 -2.51 -18.92 -8.89
N ASP A 187 -2.53 -20.13 -9.44
CA ASP A 187 -2.98 -21.31 -8.70
C ASP A 187 -1.97 -21.59 -7.58
N GLN A 188 -2.40 -21.42 -6.33
CA GLN A 188 -1.50 -21.54 -5.17
C GLN A 188 -0.91 -22.94 -4.98
N ARG A 189 -1.45 -24.00 -5.63
CA ARG A 189 -0.84 -25.34 -5.62
C ARG A 189 -0.19 -25.72 -6.96
N ALA A 190 -0.25 -24.83 -7.94
CA ALA A 190 0.39 -24.98 -9.23
C ALA A 190 0.80 -23.59 -9.75
N SER A 191 1.77 -22.96 -9.08
CA SER A 191 2.18 -21.56 -9.26
C SER A 191 2.63 -21.18 -10.67
N THR A 192 2.82 -22.17 -11.56
CA THR A 192 3.18 -21.96 -12.96
C THR A 192 2.00 -21.64 -13.87
N ARG A 193 0.76 -21.61 -13.35
CA ARG A 193 -0.46 -21.31 -14.11
C ARG A 193 -1.40 -20.39 -13.33
N TYR A 194 -2.29 -19.74 -14.05
CA TYR A 194 -3.39 -18.97 -13.49
C TYR A 194 -4.62 -19.84 -13.26
N ALA A 195 -5.42 -19.50 -12.24
CA ALA A 195 -6.72 -20.07 -11.95
C ALA A 195 -7.76 -18.96 -11.68
N ALA A 196 -9.03 -19.28 -11.86
CA ALA A 196 -10.12 -18.41 -11.45
C ALA A 196 -10.45 -18.69 -9.97
N TYR A 197 -10.62 -17.62 -9.19
CA TYR A 197 -11.00 -17.66 -7.78
C TYR A 197 -12.39 -17.09 -7.60
N ILE A 198 -13.17 -17.69 -6.70
CA ILE A 198 -14.46 -17.18 -6.24
C ILE A 198 -14.33 -16.94 -4.73
N GLY A 199 -14.63 -15.72 -4.27
CA GLY A 199 -14.50 -15.32 -2.87
C GLY A 199 -15.67 -14.51 -2.36
N GLN A 200 -15.82 -14.44 -1.02
CA GLN A 200 -16.82 -13.61 -0.36
C GLN A 200 -16.62 -12.13 -0.63
N SER A 201 -17.75 -11.40 -0.74
CA SER A 201 -17.78 -9.96 -1.01
C SER A 201 -19.16 -9.39 -0.63
N GLY A 202 -19.45 -8.14 -0.98
CA GLY A 202 -20.80 -7.57 -1.03
C GLY A 202 -21.25 -6.76 0.17
N LEU A 203 -20.43 -6.57 1.21
CA LEU A 203 -20.77 -5.68 2.32
C LEU A 203 -20.43 -4.22 1.97
N GLY A 204 -21.25 -3.28 2.43
CA GLY A 204 -21.00 -1.85 2.31
C GLY A 204 -20.08 -1.29 3.40
N LEU A 205 -20.07 -1.88 4.60
CA LEU A 205 -19.18 -1.54 5.71
C LEU A 205 -17.91 -2.39 5.69
N PRO A 206 -16.82 -1.95 6.35
CA PRO A 206 -15.48 -2.57 6.22
C PRO A 206 -15.36 -4.01 6.73
N ASP A 207 -16.22 -4.42 7.65
CA ASP A 207 -16.21 -5.76 8.26
C ASP A 207 -17.60 -6.23 8.67
N ARG A 208 -17.77 -7.55 8.74
CA ARG A 208 -19.01 -8.19 9.23
C ARG A 208 -19.39 -7.76 10.64
N ASP A 209 -18.41 -7.44 11.50
CA ASP A 209 -18.64 -7.03 12.88
C ASP A 209 -19.53 -5.78 12.98
N TYR A 210 -19.47 -4.88 12.00
CA TYR A 210 -20.35 -3.70 11.95
C TYR A 210 -21.84 -4.02 11.81
N TYR A 211 -22.17 -5.22 11.33
CA TYR A 211 -23.55 -5.71 11.18
C TYR A 211 -24.01 -6.59 12.36
N LEU A 212 -23.05 -7.24 13.05
CA LEU A 212 -23.35 -8.34 13.96
C LEU A 212 -23.12 -8.01 15.42
N LYS A 213 -22.20 -7.09 15.75
CA LYS A 213 -21.87 -6.73 17.15
C LYS A 213 -22.73 -5.56 17.65
N MET A 214 -24.02 -5.80 17.80
CA MET A 214 -24.98 -4.77 18.22
C MET A 214 -24.94 -4.46 19.72
N ASP A 215 -24.26 -5.25 20.52
CA ASP A 215 -23.87 -4.99 21.91
C ASP A 215 -22.75 -3.95 22.03
N ASP A 216 -21.93 -3.77 20.99
CA ASP A 216 -21.02 -2.63 20.87
C ASP A 216 -21.81 -1.41 20.40
N LYS A 217 -22.02 -0.44 21.31
CA LYS A 217 -22.79 0.77 21.02
C LYS A 217 -22.27 1.52 19.77
N ARG A 218 -20.96 1.54 19.54
CA ARG A 218 -20.37 2.22 18.40
C ARG A 218 -20.66 1.50 17.09
N MET A 219 -20.62 0.16 17.08
CA MET A 219 -21.01 -0.61 15.89
C MET A 219 -22.49 -0.40 15.57
N ALA A 220 -23.37 -0.47 16.59
CA ALA A 220 -24.78 -0.21 16.42
C ALA A 220 -25.09 1.21 15.92
N ASP A 221 -24.46 2.23 16.49
CA ASP A 221 -24.59 3.65 16.04
C ASP A 221 -24.06 3.83 14.59
N THR A 222 -22.98 3.16 14.23
CA THR A 222 -22.42 3.20 12.86
C THR A 222 -23.39 2.57 11.86
N LEU A 223 -23.94 1.39 12.18
CA LEU A 223 -24.91 0.72 11.31
C LEU A 223 -26.19 1.54 11.12
N ALA A 224 -26.70 2.16 12.18
CA ALA A 224 -27.86 3.06 12.08
C ALA A 224 -27.60 4.25 11.18
N LYS A 225 -26.44 4.90 11.32
CA LYS A 225 -26.02 6.02 10.44
C LYS A 225 -25.76 5.54 9.00
N TYR A 226 -25.26 4.33 8.83
CA TYR A 226 -25.09 3.72 7.50
C TYR A 226 -26.44 3.56 6.79
N GLN A 227 -27.48 3.07 7.47
CA GLN A 227 -28.82 3.00 6.89
C GLN A 227 -29.34 4.37 6.45
N VAL A 228 -29.13 5.41 7.24
CA VAL A 228 -29.50 6.79 6.88
C VAL A 228 -28.71 7.26 5.65
N HIS A 229 -27.41 6.96 5.57
CA HIS A 229 -26.58 7.28 4.42
C HIS A 229 -27.07 6.57 3.15
N VAL A 230 -27.38 5.26 3.21
CA VAL A 230 -27.94 4.50 2.08
C VAL A 230 -29.23 5.19 1.58
N ALA A 231 -30.16 5.53 2.49
CA ALA A 231 -31.38 6.23 2.15
C ALA A 231 -31.10 7.59 1.47
N LYS A 232 -30.11 8.35 1.98
CA LYS A 232 -29.72 9.65 1.39
C LYS A 232 -29.23 9.51 -0.05
N ILE A 233 -28.35 8.54 -0.34
CA ILE A 233 -27.82 8.30 -1.70
C ILE A 233 -28.94 7.85 -2.65
N LEU A 234 -29.83 6.96 -2.22
CA LEU A 234 -30.98 6.53 -3.01
C LEU A 234 -31.93 7.70 -3.31
N THR A 235 -32.15 8.58 -2.32
CA THR A 235 -32.97 9.81 -2.53
C THR A 235 -32.35 10.73 -3.57
N LEU A 236 -31.02 10.94 -3.53
CA LEU A 236 -30.28 11.71 -4.54
C LEU A 236 -30.39 11.09 -5.94
N ALA A 237 -30.49 9.76 -6.01
CA ALA A 237 -30.73 9.05 -7.27
C ALA A 237 -32.17 9.13 -7.78
N GLY A 238 -33.11 9.68 -6.99
CA GLY A 238 -34.51 9.88 -7.36
C GLY A 238 -35.46 8.78 -6.85
N GLU A 239 -34.98 7.90 -5.96
CA GLU A 239 -35.79 6.82 -5.40
C GLU A 239 -36.83 7.37 -4.39
N LYS A 240 -38.11 6.99 -4.59
CA LYS A 240 -39.21 7.51 -3.76
C LYS A 240 -39.29 6.86 -2.40
N ASP A 241 -39.01 5.55 -2.32
CA ASP A 241 -39.12 4.76 -1.09
C ASP A 241 -37.74 4.45 -0.49
N ALA A 242 -36.83 5.45 -0.55
CA ALA A 242 -35.43 5.30 -0.21
C ALA A 242 -35.19 4.78 1.21
N GLU A 243 -35.95 5.21 2.20
CA GLU A 243 -35.84 4.73 3.59
C GLU A 243 -36.21 3.26 3.74
N ALA A 244 -37.31 2.82 3.09
CA ALA A 244 -37.73 1.44 3.10
C ALA A 244 -36.71 0.54 2.38
N LYS A 245 -36.23 0.97 1.22
CA LYS A 245 -35.17 0.27 0.47
C LYS A 245 -33.88 0.19 1.28
N ALA A 246 -33.45 1.28 1.93
CA ALA A 246 -32.24 1.29 2.78
C ALA A 246 -32.33 0.27 3.91
N LYS A 247 -33.48 0.16 4.56
CA LYS A 247 -33.72 -0.88 5.59
C LYS A 247 -33.61 -2.29 5.04
N GLN A 248 -34.19 -2.55 3.84
CA GLN A 248 -34.10 -3.84 3.16
C GLN A 248 -32.64 -4.17 2.77
N ILE A 249 -31.90 -3.20 2.22
CA ILE A 249 -30.49 -3.34 1.86
C ILE A 249 -29.63 -3.70 3.06
N VAL A 250 -29.78 -2.97 4.17
CA VAL A 250 -29.02 -3.26 5.40
C VAL A 250 -29.37 -4.63 5.96
N ALA A 251 -30.64 -5.03 5.91
CA ALA A 251 -31.05 -6.39 6.33
C ALA A 251 -30.44 -7.47 5.42
N PHE A 252 -30.38 -7.25 4.11
CA PHE A 252 -29.74 -8.16 3.16
C PHE A 252 -28.23 -8.26 3.39
N GLU A 253 -27.52 -7.12 3.57
CA GLU A 253 -26.09 -7.11 3.89
C GLU A 253 -25.81 -7.76 5.24
N THR A 254 -26.70 -7.60 6.25
CA THR A 254 -26.59 -8.29 7.54
C THR A 254 -26.69 -9.80 7.35
N ALA A 255 -27.64 -10.29 6.56
CA ALA A 255 -27.75 -11.72 6.26
C ALA A 255 -26.52 -12.29 5.53
N LEU A 256 -25.91 -11.49 4.64
CA LEU A 256 -24.62 -11.85 4.04
C LEU A 256 -23.49 -11.86 5.07
N ALA A 257 -23.45 -10.87 5.98
CA ALA A 257 -22.44 -10.78 7.05
C ALA A 257 -22.48 -11.98 8.00
N GLU A 258 -23.68 -12.52 8.32
CA GLU A 258 -23.85 -13.70 9.15
C GLU A 258 -23.13 -14.93 8.60
N VAL A 259 -23.13 -15.10 7.28
CA VAL A 259 -22.53 -16.27 6.60
C VAL A 259 -21.09 -16.05 6.15
N GLN A 260 -20.56 -14.82 6.18
CA GLN A 260 -19.16 -14.54 5.83
C GLN A 260 -18.18 -15.09 6.87
N TRP A 261 -17.03 -15.53 6.41
CA TRP A 261 -15.88 -15.85 7.24
C TRP A 261 -15.30 -14.59 7.89
N THR A 262 -14.79 -14.72 9.09
CA THR A 262 -14.08 -13.66 9.81
C THR A 262 -12.76 -13.29 9.12
N LYS A 263 -12.20 -12.13 9.46
CA LYS A 263 -10.87 -11.70 8.99
C LYS A 263 -9.79 -12.73 9.37
N VAL A 264 -9.86 -13.30 10.58
CA VAL A 264 -8.90 -14.31 11.05
C VAL A 264 -9.02 -15.60 10.25
N GLU A 265 -10.23 -16.15 10.04
CA GLU A 265 -10.44 -17.34 9.20
C GLU A 265 -9.91 -17.14 7.78
N ASN A 266 -10.06 -15.93 7.24
CA ASN A 266 -9.58 -15.57 5.91
C ASN A 266 -8.04 -15.47 5.80
N ARG A 267 -7.30 -15.58 6.90
CA ARG A 267 -5.84 -15.61 6.89
C ARG A 267 -5.27 -16.96 6.47
N ASP A 268 -5.99 -18.06 6.65
CA ASP A 268 -5.50 -19.41 6.37
C ASP A 268 -5.54 -19.74 4.85
N PRO A 269 -4.39 -19.78 4.16
CA PRO A 269 -4.34 -20.04 2.73
C PRO A 269 -4.73 -21.47 2.37
N VAL A 270 -4.57 -22.45 3.29
CA VAL A 270 -4.95 -23.84 3.05
C VAL A 270 -6.46 -23.99 3.10
N LYS A 271 -7.13 -23.42 4.12
CA LYS A 271 -8.60 -23.41 4.20
C LYS A 271 -9.26 -22.70 3.01
N ARG A 272 -8.59 -21.67 2.47
CA ARG A 272 -9.07 -20.91 1.31
C ARG A 272 -8.81 -21.58 -0.04
N TYR A 273 -8.05 -22.66 -0.09
CA TYR A 273 -7.78 -23.37 -1.33
C TYR A 273 -8.71 -24.56 -1.53
N ASN A 274 -9.89 -24.33 -2.09
CA ASN A 274 -10.86 -25.38 -2.39
C ASN A 274 -11.08 -25.46 -3.91
N LYS A 275 -10.41 -26.40 -4.56
CA LYS A 275 -10.52 -26.64 -5.99
C LYS A 275 -11.83 -27.35 -6.31
N VAL A 276 -12.67 -26.72 -7.13
CA VAL A 276 -14.00 -27.20 -7.51
C VAL A 276 -14.08 -27.24 -9.03
N ALA A 277 -14.46 -28.36 -9.62
CA ALA A 277 -14.74 -28.46 -11.05
C ALA A 277 -15.95 -27.55 -11.40
N VAL A 278 -15.90 -26.91 -12.57
CA VAL A 278 -16.95 -25.94 -12.97
C VAL A 278 -18.33 -26.59 -12.98
N ASP A 279 -18.44 -27.82 -13.46
CA ASP A 279 -19.69 -28.60 -13.52
C ASP A 279 -20.21 -29.00 -12.13
N LYS A 280 -19.39 -28.87 -11.07
CA LYS A 280 -19.73 -29.18 -9.66
C LYS A 280 -20.10 -27.94 -8.82
N LEU A 281 -19.97 -26.74 -9.38
CA LEU A 281 -20.35 -25.52 -8.65
C LEU A 281 -21.83 -25.50 -8.23
N GLY A 282 -22.71 -26.07 -9.03
CA GLY A 282 -24.13 -26.21 -8.71
C GLY A 282 -24.43 -27.12 -7.52
N GLU A 283 -23.51 -28.01 -7.11
CA GLU A 283 -23.65 -28.82 -5.90
C GLU A 283 -23.47 -27.98 -4.62
N LEU A 284 -22.64 -26.93 -4.68
CA LEU A 284 -22.45 -25.98 -3.58
C LEU A 284 -23.62 -24.97 -3.48
N THR A 285 -24.23 -24.63 -4.61
CA THR A 285 -25.23 -23.56 -4.74
C THR A 285 -26.38 -24.00 -5.65
N PRO A 286 -27.26 -24.88 -5.18
CA PRO A 286 -28.36 -25.39 -6.00
C PRO A 286 -29.23 -24.26 -6.54
N GLY A 287 -29.50 -24.31 -7.85
CA GLY A 287 -30.33 -23.32 -8.54
C GLY A 287 -29.60 -22.03 -8.95
N TYR A 288 -28.32 -21.82 -8.60
CA TYR A 288 -27.53 -20.70 -9.08
C TYR A 288 -26.85 -21.03 -10.41
N ASP A 289 -27.11 -20.24 -11.45
CA ASP A 289 -26.59 -20.49 -12.80
C ASP A 289 -25.13 -19.99 -12.96
N TRP A 290 -24.17 -20.82 -12.57
CA TRP A 290 -22.74 -20.53 -12.77
C TRP A 290 -22.34 -20.48 -14.23
N ASN A 291 -23.03 -21.16 -15.14
CA ASN A 291 -22.72 -21.05 -16.56
C ASN A 291 -23.01 -19.65 -17.08
N ALA A 292 -24.14 -19.05 -16.69
CA ALA A 292 -24.45 -17.66 -17.01
C ALA A 292 -23.46 -16.69 -16.36
N ALA A 293 -23.06 -16.91 -15.08
CA ALA A 293 -22.08 -16.09 -14.39
C ALA A 293 -20.70 -16.12 -15.07
N LEU A 294 -20.18 -17.31 -15.36
CA LEU A 294 -18.86 -17.50 -15.98
C LEU A 294 -18.83 -17.02 -17.44
N ALA A 295 -19.95 -17.18 -18.17
CA ALA A 295 -20.11 -16.64 -19.53
C ALA A 295 -20.07 -15.12 -19.52
N ALA A 296 -20.86 -14.47 -18.65
CA ALA A 296 -20.86 -13.03 -18.49
C ALA A 296 -19.50 -12.50 -18.00
N ALA A 297 -18.81 -13.23 -17.10
CA ALA A 297 -17.46 -12.93 -16.68
C ALA A 297 -16.41 -13.12 -17.80
N GLY A 298 -16.76 -13.76 -18.91
CA GLY A 298 -15.91 -14.01 -20.08
C GLY A 298 -14.83 -15.07 -19.85
N ILE A 299 -15.07 -16.01 -18.93
CA ILE A 299 -14.15 -17.13 -18.59
C ILE A 299 -14.75 -18.53 -18.84
N ALA A 300 -16.01 -18.63 -19.27
CA ALA A 300 -16.61 -19.90 -19.65
C ALA A 300 -15.78 -20.59 -20.75
N GLY A 301 -15.56 -21.89 -20.57
CA GLY A 301 -14.75 -22.70 -21.49
C GLY A 301 -13.22 -22.44 -21.46
N LYS A 302 -12.74 -21.53 -20.60
CA LYS A 302 -11.31 -21.23 -20.43
C LYS A 302 -10.68 -21.96 -19.25
N THR A 303 -11.47 -22.57 -18.41
CA THR A 303 -11.03 -23.35 -17.24
C THR A 303 -12.03 -24.47 -16.97
N ASP A 304 -11.53 -25.59 -16.49
CA ASP A 304 -12.30 -26.75 -16.03
C ASP A 304 -12.58 -26.75 -14.52
N TYR A 305 -11.94 -25.83 -13.79
CA TYR A 305 -12.12 -25.68 -12.35
C TYR A 305 -11.99 -24.22 -11.92
N VAL A 306 -12.47 -23.95 -10.72
CA VAL A 306 -12.26 -22.70 -9.98
C VAL A 306 -11.76 -23.02 -8.57
N ILE A 307 -11.15 -22.05 -7.91
CA ILE A 307 -10.80 -22.13 -6.49
C ILE A 307 -11.82 -21.32 -5.71
N VAL A 308 -12.62 -22.02 -4.89
CA VAL A 308 -13.61 -21.38 -4.01
C VAL A 308 -12.92 -21.08 -2.68
N ALA A 309 -12.76 -19.79 -2.39
CA ALA A 309 -12.04 -19.39 -1.19
C ALA A 309 -12.82 -19.68 0.11
N GLN A 310 -14.13 -19.52 0.09
CA GLN A 310 -15.01 -19.75 1.26
C GLN A 310 -16.23 -20.59 0.84
N PRO A 311 -16.15 -21.93 0.81
CA PRO A 311 -17.26 -22.76 0.34
C PRO A 311 -18.54 -22.63 1.17
N THR A 312 -18.42 -22.51 2.50
CA THR A 312 -19.57 -22.34 3.39
C THR A 312 -20.26 -21.00 3.20
N TYR A 313 -19.47 -19.92 2.92
CA TYR A 313 -20.05 -18.65 2.53
C TYR A 313 -20.84 -18.75 1.23
N LEU A 314 -20.26 -19.38 0.20
CA LEU A 314 -20.91 -19.47 -1.10
C LEU A 314 -22.27 -20.18 -0.99
N LYS A 315 -22.35 -21.24 -0.17
CA LYS A 315 -23.60 -21.92 0.16
C LYS A 315 -24.57 -21.00 0.91
N GLY A 316 -24.10 -20.34 1.97
CA GLY A 316 -24.94 -19.43 2.76
C GLY A 316 -25.44 -18.23 1.95
N MET A 317 -24.59 -17.64 1.09
CA MET A 317 -24.98 -16.59 0.15
C MET A 317 -26.11 -17.05 -0.80
N ASN A 318 -26.03 -18.26 -1.31
CA ASN A 318 -27.08 -18.84 -2.14
C ASN A 318 -28.42 -18.94 -1.40
N ASP A 319 -28.39 -19.37 -0.13
CA ASP A 319 -29.57 -19.46 0.71
C ASP A 319 -30.17 -18.08 1.01
N VAL A 320 -29.31 -17.06 1.24
CA VAL A 320 -29.72 -15.66 1.43
C VAL A 320 -30.42 -15.14 0.16
N LEU A 321 -29.81 -15.32 -1.01
CA LEU A 321 -30.38 -14.89 -2.28
C LEU A 321 -31.71 -15.61 -2.60
N ALA A 322 -31.82 -16.92 -2.25
CA ALA A 322 -33.03 -17.67 -2.46
C ALA A 322 -34.23 -17.13 -1.62
N LYS A 323 -33.97 -16.70 -0.39
CA LYS A 323 -34.98 -16.18 0.55
C LYS A 323 -35.31 -14.70 0.34
N THR A 324 -34.42 -13.90 -0.21
CA THR A 324 -34.61 -12.46 -0.43
C THR A 324 -35.50 -12.24 -1.65
N ASP A 325 -36.46 -11.34 -1.60
CA ASP A 325 -37.28 -10.96 -2.74
C ASP A 325 -36.45 -10.24 -3.83
N LEU A 326 -36.93 -10.25 -5.08
CA LEU A 326 -36.20 -9.71 -6.20
C LEU A 326 -36.00 -8.20 -6.12
N GLU A 327 -36.97 -7.45 -5.61
CA GLU A 327 -36.90 -5.99 -5.51
C GLU A 327 -35.86 -5.56 -4.49
N THR A 328 -35.71 -6.28 -3.38
CA THR A 328 -34.60 -6.07 -2.43
C THR A 328 -33.23 -6.33 -3.09
N VAL A 329 -33.10 -7.37 -3.90
CA VAL A 329 -31.84 -7.65 -4.63
C VAL A 329 -31.54 -6.55 -5.67
N LYS A 330 -32.54 -6.04 -6.39
CA LYS A 330 -32.38 -4.90 -7.28
C LYS A 330 -31.92 -3.64 -6.53
N ALA A 331 -32.60 -3.31 -5.43
CA ALA A 331 -32.23 -2.17 -4.58
C ALA A 331 -30.80 -2.28 -4.03
N TYR A 332 -30.37 -3.48 -3.65
CA TYR A 332 -28.98 -3.74 -3.25
C TYR A 332 -27.99 -3.48 -4.39
N PHE A 333 -28.23 -3.96 -5.60
CA PHE A 333 -27.34 -3.70 -6.74
C PHE A 333 -27.34 -2.21 -7.13
N GLU A 334 -28.47 -1.54 -7.07
CA GLU A 334 -28.57 -0.10 -7.27
C GLU A 334 -27.72 0.66 -6.25
N TRP A 335 -27.85 0.33 -4.96
CA TRP A 335 -27.01 0.88 -3.88
C TRP A 335 -25.52 0.66 -4.14
N GLN A 336 -25.12 -0.56 -4.46
CA GLN A 336 -23.71 -0.87 -4.71
C GLN A 336 -23.16 -0.14 -5.96
N LEU A 337 -23.98 0.05 -6.99
CA LEU A 337 -23.62 0.86 -8.16
C LEU A 337 -23.42 2.33 -7.77
N LEU A 338 -24.40 2.93 -7.10
CA LEU A 338 -24.33 4.32 -6.66
C LEU A 338 -23.13 4.55 -5.76
N ARG A 339 -22.91 3.69 -4.77
CA ARG A 339 -21.73 3.74 -3.88
C ARG A 339 -20.41 3.68 -4.65
N ALA A 340 -20.31 2.80 -5.65
CA ALA A 340 -19.07 2.63 -6.43
C ALA A 340 -18.72 3.87 -7.28
N TYR A 341 -19.69 4.76 -7.52
CA TYR A 341 -19.53 5.91 -8.39
C TYR A 341 -19.81 7.26 -7.73
N SER A 342 -20.19 7.31 -6.45
CA SER A 342 -20.53 8.55 -5.73
C SER A 342 -19.46 9.64 -5.86
N ASP A 343 -18.17 9.30 -5.77
CA ASP A 343 -17.05 10.24 -5.92
C ASP A 343 -16.92 10.86 -7.33
N TYR A 344 -17.61 10.29 -8.32
CA TYR A 344 -17.54 10.69 -9.73
C TYR A 344 -18.84 11.32 -10.25
N LEU A 345 -19.81 11.51 -9.38
CA LEU A 345 -21.11 12.14 -9.69
C LEU A 345 -21.11 13.63 -9.27
N SER A 346 -22.31 14.23 -9.15
CA SER A 346 -22.47 15.61 -8.68
C SER A 346 -21.99 15.78 -7.23
N LYS A 347 -21.73 17.05 -6.88
CA LYS A 347 -21.25 17.42 -5.55
C LYS A 347 -22.13 16.88 -4.42
N ASP A 348 -23.45 16.80 -4.59
CA ASP A 348 -24.36 16.27 -3.56
C ASP A 348 -24.08 14.81 -3.21
N PHE A 349 -23.70 13.98 -4.20
CA PHE A 349 -23.29 12.60 -3.96
C PHE A 349 -21.93 12.52 -3.26
N VAL A 350 -20.96 13.32 -3.69
CA VAL A 350 -19.62 13.39 -3.08
C VAL A 350 -19.72 13.84 -1.61
N ASP A 351 -20.51 14.86 -1.33
CA ASP A 351 -20.71 15.38 0.03
C ASP A 351 -21.43 14.34 0.93
N ALA A 352 -22.45 13.66 0.39
CA ALA A 352 -23.17 12.63 1.14
C ALA A 352 -22.26 11.42 1.45
N ASP A 353 -21.44 10.99 0.50
CA ASP A 353 -20.47 9.90 0.69
C ASP A 353 -19.42 10.27 1.73
N PHE A 354 -18.84 11.46 1.63
CA PHE A 354 -17.88 11.98 2.60
C PHE A 354 -18.48 12.10 4.01
N ALA A 355 -19.73 12.56 4.14
CA ALA A 355 -20.38 12.70 5.44
C ALA A 355 -20.45 11.38 6.21
N PHE A 356 -20.56 10.25 5.53
CA PHE A 356 -20.54 8.95 6.17
C PHE A 356 -19.15 8.30 6.19
N PHE A 357 -18.55 8.01 5.06
CA PHE A 357 -17.28 7.26 4.98
C PHE A 357 -16.09 8.09 5.46
N GLY A 358 -16.10 9.41 5.27
CA GLY A 358 -15.11 10.31 5.81
C GLY A 358 -15.37 10.63 7.28
N THR A 359 -16.53 11.22 7.59
CA THR A 359 -16.75 11.78 8.93
C THR A 359 -17.18 10.73 9.95
N VAL A 360 -18.22 9.95 9.67
CA VAL A 360 -18.74 8.98 10.66
C VAL A 360 -17.76 7.83 10.86
N LEU A 361 -17.27 7.25 9.76
CA LEU A 361 -16.47 6.02 9.83
C LEU A 361 -15.02 6.29 10.26
N THR A 362 -14.38 7.37 9.78
CA THR A 362 -12.95 7.60 10.00
C THR A 362 -12.64 8.88 10.79
N GLY A 363 -13.65 9.69 11.12
CA GLY A 363 -13.49 10.89 11.94
C GLY A 363 -12.88 12.09 11.22
N VAL A 364 -12.78 12.06 9.89
CA VAL A 364 -12.27 13.16 9.06
C VAL A 364 -13.30 14.29 9.06
N THR A 365 -12.85 15.56 9.21
CA THR A 365 -13.73 16.71 9.37
C THR A 365 -13.93 17.54 8.10
N GLU A 366 -13.01 17.44 7.15
CA GLU A 366 -13.06 18.11 5.85
C GLU A 366 -12.69 17.13 4.74
N ASN A 367 -13.36 17.24 3.59
CA ASN A 367 -12.99 16.42 2.45
C ASN A 367 -11.63 16.86 1.87
N ARG A 368 -10.92 15.94 1.24
CA ARG A 368 -9.67 16.26 0.56
C ARG A 368 -9.90 17.32 -0.53
N PRO A 369 -8.95 18.24 -0.74
CA PRO A 369 -9.01 19.15 -1.89
C PRO A 369 -9.24 18.36 -3.19
N ARG A 370 -10.13 18.85 -4.05
CA ARG A 370 -10.55 18.14 -5.26
C ARG A 370 -9.40 17.69 -6.13
N TRP A 371 -8.36 18.51 -6.29
CA TRP A 371 -7.19 18.13 -7.06
C TRP A 371 -6.48 16.88 -6.49
N LYS A 372 -6.45 16.65 -5.16
CA LYS A 372 -5.88 15.45 -4.54
C LYS A 372 -6.71 14.20 -4.88
N ILE A 373 -8.03 14.35 -4.93
CA ILE A 373 -8.92 13.25 -5.35
C ILE A 373 -8.73 12.98 -6.83
N GLY A 374 -8.57 14.04 -7.66
CA GLY A 374 -8.28 13.94 -9.08
C GLY A 374 -6.97 13.20 -9.37
N VAL A 375 -5.88 13.54 -8.64
CA VAL A 375 -4.62 12.79 -8.73
C VAL A 375 -4.84 11.32 -8.38
N SER A 376 -5.53 11.02 -7.27
CA SER A 376 -5.83 9.63 -6.88
C SER A 376 -6.68 8.89 -7.92
N THR A 377 -7.58 9.59 -8.62
CA THR A 377 -8.40 9.03 -9.70
C THR A 377 -7.54 8.64 -10.90
N VAL A 378 -6.57 9.47 -11.28
CA VAL A 378 -5.59 9.15 -12.34
C VAL A 378 -4.73 7.96 -11.92
N GLU A 379 -4.22 7.95 -10.68
CA GLU A 379 -3.44 6.83 -10.14
C GLU A 379 -4.22 5.50 -10.16
N GLY A 380 -5.48 5.51 -9.74
CA GLY A 380 -6.34 4.33 -9.75
C GLY A 380 -6.70 3.79 -11.13
N SER A 381 -6.61 4.62 -12.17
CA SER A 381 -7.04 4.30 -13.54
C SER A 381 -5.87 3.99 -14.48
N ILE A 382 -4.83 4.82 -14.46
CA ILE A 382 -3.69 4.75 -15.38
C ILE A 382 -2.33 4.91 -14.64
N GLY A 383 -2.30 4.50 -13.38
CA GLY A 383 -1.24 4.81 -12.44
C GLY A 383 0.16 4.36 -12.83
N GLU A 384 0.32 3.29 -13.63
CA GLU A 384 1.66 2.84 -14.03
C GLU A 384 2.27 3.73 -15.14
N ALA A 385 1.42 4.33 -15.99
CA ALA A 385 1.86 5.34 -16.95
C ALA A 385 2.32 6.62 -16.23
N LEU A 386 1.52 7.12 -15.26
CA LEU A 386 1.90 8.23 -14.40
C LEU A 386 3.18 7.90 -13.58
N GLY A 387 3.32 6.65 -13.12
CA GLY A 387 4.50 6.17 -12.42
C GLY A 387 5.77 6.18 -13.26
N ARG A 388 5.66 5.94 -14.57
CA ARG A 388 6.79 6.07 -15.50
C ARG A 388 7.30 7.52 -15.56
N GLU A 389 6.41 8.48 -15.65
CA GLU A 389 6.79 9.91 -15.62
C GLU A 389 7.37 10.32 -14.26
N TYR A 390 6.77 9.82 -13.16
CA TYR A 390 7.26 10.07 -11.80
C TYR A 390 8.71 9.60 -11.62
N VAL A 391 9.03 8.38 -12.06
CA VAL A 391 10.38 7.82 -11.98
C VAL A 391 11.37 8.66 -12.79
N GLN A 392 11.00 9.03 -14.00
CA GLN A 392 11.86 9.87 -14.89
C GLN A 392 12.16 11.24 -14.27
N ALA A 393 11.20 11.83 -13.56
CA ALA A 393 11.33 13.16 -12.99
C ALA A 393 11.98 13.19 -11.60
N TYR A 394 11.73 12.17 -10.76
CA TYR A 394 11.99 12.27 -9.31
C TYR A 394 12.82 11.14 -8.72
N PHE A 395 13.17 10.10 -9.48
CA PHE A 395 13.92 8.97 -8.92
C PHE A 395 15.34 8.85 -9.52
N PRO A 396 16.40 9.23 -8.76
CA PRO A 396 17.79 9.08 -9.19
C PRO A 396 18.23 7.60 -9.24
N ALA A 397 18.95 7.23 -10.31
CA ALA A 397 19.36 5.84 -10.55
C ALA A 397 20.29 5.27 -9.46
N GLU A 398 21.11 6.10 -8.82
CA GLU A 398 22.02 5.70 -7.74
C GLU A 398 21.31 5.15 -6.51
N LYS A 399 20.09 5.60 -6.24
CA LYS A 399 19.26 5.04 -5.14
C LYS A 399 18.93 3.59 -5.37
N LYS A 400 18.68 3.17 -6.62
CA LYS A 400 18.40 1.77 -6.96
C LYS A 400 19.60 0.87 -6.65
N ALA A 401 20.81 1.30 -7.01
CA ALA A 401 22.04 0.55 -6.75
C ALA A 401 22.30 0.37 -5.24
N ARG A 402 22.10 1.44 -4.45
CA ARG A 402 22.27 1.36 -2.99
C ARG A 402 21.26 0.44 -2.33
N MET A 403 20.01 0.45 -2.81
CA MET A 403 18.98 -0.48 -2.35
C MET A 403 19.30 -1.94 -2.68
N GLN A 404 19.88 -2.21 -3.87
CA GLN A 404 20.32 -3.57 -4.24
C GLN A 404 21.38 -4.09 -3.27
N GLU A 405 22.30 -3.24 -2.83
CA GLU A 405 23.30 -3.59 -1.82
C GLU A 405 22.66 -3.94 -0.46
N LEU A 406 21.73 -3.11 0.02
CA LEU A 406 20.99 -3.39 1.27
C LEU A 406 20.24 -4.73 1.20
N VAL A 407 19.50 -4.97 0.11
CA VAL A 407 18.78 -6.24 -0.09
C VAL A 407 19.73 -7.43 -0.06
N LYS A 408 20.89 -7.34 -0.76
CA LYS A 408 21.91 -8.39 -0.77
C LYS A 408 22.42 -8.70 0.64
N ASN A 409 22.72 -7.66 1.42
CA ASN A 409 23.26 -7.82 2.78
C ASN A 409 22.21 -8.43 3.72
N ILE A 410 20.94 -8.04 3.58
CA ILE A 410 19.85 -8.60 4.40
C ILE A 410 19.54 -10.05 4.04
N LEU A 411 19.56 -10.41 2.75
CA LEU A 411 19.45 -11.83 2.33
C LEU A 411 20.61 -12.67 2.88
N ALA A 412 21.84 -12.13 2.90
CA ALA A 412 22.99 -12.83 3.47
C ALA A 412 22.84 -13.01 4.99
N ALA A 413 22.37 -11.98 5.71
CA ALA A 413 22.09 -12.05 7.15
C ALA A 413 20.97 -13.07 7.45
N TYR A 414 19.93 -13.11 6.60
CA TYR A 414 18.84 -14.08 6.72
C TYR A 414 19.35 -15.51 6.54
N LYS A 415 20.20 -15.72 5.52
CA LYS A 415 20.84 -17.02 5.28
C LYS A 415 21.61 -17.51 6.51
N GLU A 416 22.48 -16.67 7.07
CA GLU A 416 23.25 -16.99 8.26
C GLU A 416 22.35 -17.23 9.48
N SER A 417 21.26 -16.47 9.61
CA SER A 417 20.31 -16.67 10.71
C SER A 417 19.65 -18.03 10.63
N ILE A 418 19.13 -18.46 9.47
CA ILE A 418 18.54 -19.79 9.29
C ILE A 418 19.55 -20.90 9.67
N ASP A 419 20.82 -20.78 9.25
CA ASP A 419 21.86 -21.77 9.55
C ASP A 419 22.10 -21.92 11.07
N THR A 420 21.98 -20.85 11.83
CA THR A 420 22.27 -20.79 13.27
C THR A 420 21.07 -21.03 14.19
N LEU A 421 19.82 -21.10 13.68
CA LEU A 421 18.65 -21.37 14.50
C LEU A 421 18.79 -22.69 15.28
N ASP A 422 18.58 -22.66 16.58
CA ASP A 422 18.69 -23.80 17.48
C ASP A 422 17.41 -24.67 17.55
N TRP A 423 16.27 -24.07 17.26
CA TRP A 423 14.97 -24.71 17.39
C TRP A 423 14.52 -25.46 16.13
N MET A 424 15.15 -25.21 14.97
CA MET A 424 14.77 -25.77 13.67
C MET A 424 15.69 -26.95 13.28
N SER A 425 15.11 -28.04 12.81
CA SER A 425 15.85 -29.21 12.33
C SER A 425 16.64 -28.93 11.04
N PRO A 426 17.70 -29.71 10.76
CA PRO A 426 18.45 -29.58 9.50
C PRO A 426 17.59 -29.76 8.25
N ALA A 427 16.56 -30.61 8.32
CA ALA A 427 15.63 -30.83 7.19
C ALA A 427 14.84 -29.57 6.84
N THR A 428 14.24 -28.94 7.83
CA THR A 428 13.47 -27.69 7.64
C THR A 428 14.40 -26.53 7.26
N LYS A 429 15.60 -26.42 7.86
CA LYS A 429 16.60 -25.42 7.46
C LYS A 429 16.97 -25.52 5.97
N LYS A 430 17.14 -26.74 5.45
CA LYS A 430 17.44 -26.97 4.03
C LYS A 430 16.34 -26.43 3.11
N GLU A 431 15.08 -26.68 3.44
CA GLU A 431 13.92 -26.14 2.69
C GLU A 431 13.85 -24.62 2.79
N ALA A 432 14.05 -24.05 3.99
CA ALA A 432 14.09 -22.62 4.21
C ALA A 432 15.19 -21.94 3.40
N GLN A 433 16.40 -22.50 3.37
CA GLN A 433 17.52 -22.02 2.54
C GLN A 433 17.21 -22.11 1.04
N ALA A 434 16.59 -23.20 0.60
CA ALA A 434 16.18 -23.36 -0.79
C ALA A 434 15.13 -22.32 -1.20
N LYS A 435 14.20 -22.00 -0.31
CA LYS A 435 13.22 -20.92 -0.52
C LYS A 435 13.88 -19.56 -0.56
N LEU A 436 14.75 -19.24 0.41
CA LEU A 436 15.47 -17.95 0.47
C LEU A 436 16.29 -17.70 -0.80
N ALA A 437 16.96 -18.75 -1.33
CA ALA A 437 17.76 -18.66 -2.56
C ALA A 437 16.92 -18.31 -3.82
N LYS A 438 15.61 -18.50 -3.78
CA LYS A 438 14.68 -18.22 -4.88
C LYS A 438 13.95 -16.87 -4.76
N PHE A 439 14.24 -16.07 -3.72
CA PHE A 439 13.66 -14.73 -3.61
C PHE A 439 14.05 -13.86 -4.78
N THR A 440 13.08 -13.19 -5.38
CA THR A 440 13.30 -12.24 -6.48
C THR A 440 13.04 -10.81 -5.97
N PRO A 441 14.07 -9.96 -5.82
CA PRO A 441 13.88 -8.58 -5.45
C PRO A 441 13.49 -7.72 -6.66
N LYS A 442 12.50 -6.87 -6.50
CA LYS A 442 12.04 -5.85 -7.44
C LYS A 442 12.17 -4.47 -6.80
N ILE A 443 12.98 -3.57 -7.38
CA ILE A 443 13.38 -2.32 -6.74
C ILE A 443 13.04 -1.15 -7.64
N ALA A 444 12.39 -0.15 -7.07
CA ALA A 444 12.01 1.14 -7.60
C ALA A 444 10.89 1.13 -8.65
N TYR A 445 11.05 0.43 -9.76
CA TYR A 445 10.10 0.44 -10.88
C TYR A 445 10.24 -0.80 -11.77
N PRO A 446 9.18 -1.16 -12.53
CA PRO A 446 9.21 -2.31 -13.42
C PRO A 446 10.10 -2.07 -14.66
N ASP A 447 10.76 -3.12 -15.14
CA ASP A 447 11.52 -3.06 -16.39
C ASP A 447 10.59 -3.04 -17.63
N LYS A 448 9.38 -3.59 -17.50
CA LYS A 448 8.34 -3.61 -18.52
C LYS A 448 7.11 -2.88 -18.04
N TRP A 449 6.80 -1.76 -18.67
CA TRP A 449 5.64 -0.93 -18.35
C TRP A 449 4.35 -1.50 -18.93
N ARG A 450 3.25 -1.23 -18.25
CA ARG A 450 1.90 -1.63 -18.69
C ARG A 450 1.52 -0.87 -19.96
N ASP A 451 1.00 -1.61 -20.93
CA ASP A 451 0.43 -1.04 -22.15
C ASP A 451 -1.02 -0.63 -21.90
N TYR A 452 -1.32 0.67 -22.10
CA TYR A 452 -2.65 1.25 -21.99
C TYR A 452 -3.28 1.58 -23.34
N THR A 453 -2.74 1.10 -24.46
CA THR A 453 -3.24 1.40 -25.82
C THR A 453 -4.72 1.08 -25.99
N ALA A 454 -5.21 0.01 -25.36
CA ALA A 454 -6.63 -0.40 -25.41
C ALA A 454 -7.56 0.46 -24.52
N LEU A 455 -7.03 1.33 -23.65
CA LEU A 455 -7.84 2.21 -22.81
C LEU A 455 -8.17 3.49 -23.58
N THR A 456 -9.47 3.79 -23.72
CA THR A 456 -9.94 5.07 -24.26
C THR A 456 -10.38 6.01 -23.15
N VAL A 457 -9.91 7.25 -23.20
CA VAL A 457 -10.26 8.32 -22.24
C VAL A 457 -10.79 9.53 -23.04
N LYS A 458 -11.84 10.17 -22.53
CA LYS A 458 -12.50 11.36 -23.11
C LYS A 458 -12.51 12.50 -22.10
N PRO A 459 -12.29 13.75 -22.52
CA PRO A 459 -12.15 14.88 -21.57
C PRO A 459 -13.46 15.32 -20.91
N ASP A 460 -14.61 14.86 -21.38
CA ASP A 460 -15.96 15.26 -20.96
C ASP A 460 -16.84 14.11 -20.43
N ASP A 461 -16.27 12.94 -20.18
CA ASP A 461 -17.02 11.73 -19.81
C ASP A 461 -16.36 11.01 -18.62
N LEU A 462 -16.37 11.63 -17.43
CA LEU A 462 -15.71 11.09 -16.24
C LEU A 462 -16.21 9.69 -15.89
N VAL A 463 -17.50 9.51 -15.67
CA VAL A 463 -18.09 8.21 -15.26
C VAL A 463 -17.79 7.14 -16.30
N GLY A 464 -17.92 7.45 -17.60
CA GLY A 464 -17.56 6.54 -18.67
C GLY A 464 -16.05 6.24 -18.70
N ASN A 465 -15.18 7.21 -18.39
CA ASN A 465 -13.74 6.99 -18.26
C ASN A 465 -13.43 5.99 -17.13
N ILE A 466 -14.06 6.14 -15.98
CA ILE A 466 -13.90 5.23 -14.85
C ILE A 466 -14.41 3.83 -15.19
N MET A 467 -15.58 3.71 -15.85
CA MET A 467 -16.10 2.42 -16.31
C MET A 467 -15.13 1.74 -17.29
N ARG A 468 -14.60 2.49 -18.26
CA ARG A 468 -13.61 1.97 -19.23
C ARG A 468 -12.31 1.56 -18.58
N ALA A 469 -11.80 2.34 -17.62
CA ALA A 469 -10.57 2.01 -16.88
C ALA A 469 -10.74 0.74 -16.03
N ARG A 470 -11.87 0.60 -15.33
CA ARG A 470 -12.20 -0.60 -14.55
C ARG A 470 -12.39 -1.82 -15.46
N THR A 471 -13.11 -1.67 -16.57
CA THR A 471 -13.28 -2.72 -17.59
C THR A 471 -11.95 -3.13 -18.22
N PHE A 472 -11.06 -2.16 -18.49
CA PHE A 472 -9.70 -2.43 -18.97
C PHE A 472 -8.89 -3.26 -17.96
N ALA A 473 -8.91 -2.89 -16.69
CA ALA A 473 -8.23 -3.63 -15.63
C ALA A 473 -8.82 -5.05 -15.45
N TYR A 474 -10.15 -5.18 -15.49
CA TYR A 474 -10.85 -6.46 -15.46
C TYR A 474 -10.46 -7.36 -16.63
N ASN A 475 -10.51 -6.84 -17.86
CA ASN A 475 -10.15 -7.59 -19.06
C ASN A 475 -8.67 -8.00 -19.06
N ARG A 476 -7.78 -7.14 -18.58
CA ARG A 476 -6.36 -7.47 -18.41
C ARG A 476 -6.19 -8.63 -17.44
N ASN A 477 -6.86 -8.61 -16.27
CA ASN A 477 -6.83 -9.70 -15.30
C ASN A 477 -7.42 -10.99 -15.88
N LYS A 478 -8.62 -10.92 -16.45
CA LYS A 478 -9.32 -12.06 -17.08
C LYS A 478 -8.49 -12.75 -18.16
N ASN A 479 -7.79 -11.96 -18.97
CA ASN A 479 -7.00 -12.47 -20.10
C ASN A 479 -5.70 -13.17 -19.70
N LYS A 480 -5.35 -13.22 -18.40
CA LYS A 480 -4.26 -14.03 -17.86
C LYS A 480 -4.59 -15.53 -17.89
N LEU A 481 -5.87 -15.87 -17.73
CA LEU A 481 -6.29 -17.28 -17.70
C LEU A 481 -5.89 -17.99 -19.00
N GLY A 482 -5.21 -19.13 -18.85
CA GLY A 482 -4.65 -19.90 -19.97
C GLY A 482 -3.31 -19.37 -20.53
N ARG A 483 -2.73 -18.31 -19.94
CA ARG A 483 -1.41 -17.79 -20.32
C ARG A 483 -0.34 -18.19 -19.31
N PRO A 484 0.96 -18.17 -19.71
CA PRO A 484 2.07 -18.28 -18.78
C PRO A 484 2.06 -17.14 -17.74
N ILE A 485 2.64 -17.42 -16.57
CA ILE A 485 2.80 -16.40 -15.53
C ILE A 485 3.73 -15.29 -16.01
N ASP A 486 3.27 -14.05 -15.97
CA ASP A 486 4.09 -12.87 -16.25
C ASP A 486 4.77 -12.39 -14.96
N ARG A 487 6.02 -12.78 -14.74
CA ARG A 487 6.80 -12.37 -13.57
C ARG A 487 7.28 -10.92 -13.64
N SER A 488 7.09 -10.20 -14.75
CA SER A 488 7.45 -8.78 -14.86
C SER A 488 6.42 -7.84 -14.20
N GLU A 489 5.21 -8.33 -13.93
CA GLU A 489 4.13 -7.51 -13.35
C GLU A 489 4.43 -7.08 -11.90
N TRP A 490 4.04 -5.85 -11.58
CA TRP A 490 4.06 -5.29 -10.23
C TRP A 490 2.64 -5.15 -9.68
N GLY A 491 2.48 -5.40 -8.39
CA GLY A 491 1.21 -5.17 -7.67
C GLY A 491 1.00 -3.74 -7.20
N MET A 492 2.08 -2.93 -7.13
CA MET A 492 2.07 -1.53 -6.76
C MET A 492 2.73 -0.67 -7.84
N THR A 493 2.30 0.57 -7.98
CA THR A 493 2.93 1.55 -8.87
C THR A 493 4.19 2.15 -8.24
N PRO A 494 5.15 2.69 -9.03
CA PRO A 494 6.38 3.27 -8.50
C PRO A 494 6.19 4.42 -7.50
N GLN A 495 5.11 5.20 -7.62
CA GLN A 495 4.78 6.30 -6.72
C GLN A 495 4.05 5.85 -5.44
N THR A 496 3.84 4.56 -5.24
CA THR A 496 3.25 4.02 -4.00
C THR A 496 4.25 4.06 -2.85
N VAL A 497 3.88 4.68 -1.73
CA VAL A 497 4.68 4.66 -0.49
C VAL A 497 4.30 3.41 0.30
N ASN A 498 4.87 2.29 -0.07
CA ASN A 498 4.72 0.98 0.57
C ASN A 498 5.72 -0.03 -0.03
N ALA A 499 5.70 -1.28 0.48
CA ALA A 499 6.41 -2.45 -0.04
C ALA A 499 5.49 -3.67 0.06
N TYR A 500 5.85 -4.80 -0.54
CA TYR A 500 5.11 -6.04 -0.37
C TYR A 500 5.93 -7.29 -0.72
N TYR A 501 5.56 -8.41 -0.10
CA TYR A 501 5.94 -9.76 -0.50
C TYR A 501 4.80 -10.45 -1.28
N ASN A 502 5.15 -11.13 -2.37
CA ASN A 502 4.23 -11.97 -3.15
C ASN A 502 4.62 -13.44 -3.01
N SER A 503 3.84 -14.21 -2.25
CA SER A 503 4.12 -15.62 -1.95
C SER A 503 4.08 -16.53 -3.18
N SER A 504 3.18 -16.27 -4.15
CA SER A 504 3.04 -17.09 -5.35
C SER A 504 4.18 -16.89 -6.35
N MET A 505 4.87 -15.75 -6.31
CA MET A 505 6.05 -15.45 -7.11
C MET A 505 7.36 -15.52 -6.31
N ASN A 506 7.28 -15.63 -4.98
CA ASN A 506 8.41 -15.57 -4.05
C ASN A 506 9.26 -14.31 -4.31
N GLU A 507 8.63 -13.16 -4.35
CA GLU A 507 9.25 -11.86 -4.66
C GLU A 507 8.97 -10.80 -3.62
N ILE A 508 9.94 -9.91 -3.40
CA ILE A 508 9.85 -8.72 -2.56
C ILE A 508 9.93 -7.48 -3.43
N VAL A 509 9.06 -6.50 -3.20
CA VAL A 509 8.89 -5.36 -4.09
C VAL A 509 8.91 -4.05 -3.32
N PHE A 510 9.79 -3.12 -3.73
CA PHE A 510 10.00 -1.82 -3.12
C PHE A 510 9.82 -0.71 -4.16
N PRO A 511 8.64 -0.08 -4.26
CA PRO A 511 8.39 1.06 -5.15
C PRO A 511 9.33 2.25 -4.89
N ALA A 512 9.55 3.08 -5.91
CA ALA A 512 10.46 4.22 -5.84
C ALA A 512 10.11 5.21 -4.72
N SER A 513 8.82 5.43 -4.46
CA SER A 513 8.37 6.47 -3.54
C SER A 513 8.63 6.17 -2.07
N ILE A 514 8.80 4.89 -1.65
CA ILE A 514 9.22 4.58 -0.28
C ILE A 514 10.72 4.82 -0.06
N LEU A 515 11.53 4.90 -1.12
CA LEU A 515 12.98 5.05 -1.07
C LEU A 515 13.40 6.51 -0.83
N GLN A 516 12.82 7.12 0.20
CA GLN A 516 13.00 8.50 0.62
C GLN A 516 13.02 8.60 2.15
N LYS A 517 13.50 9.74 2.69
CA LYS A 517 13.45 10.02 4.14
C LYS A 517 12.02 9.85 4.69
N PRO A 518 11.89 9.29 5.90
CA PRO A 518 12.93 8.78 6.78
C PRO A 518 13.22 7.28 6.60
N PHE A 519 12.62 6.60 5.59
CA PHE A 519 12.89 5.19 5.32
C PHE A 519 14.30 4.98 4.78
N PHE A 520 14.69 5.80 3.79
CA PHE A 520 15.98 5.74 3.13
C PHE A 520 16.55 7.14 2.90
N ASP A 521 17.76 7.37 3.39
CA ASP A 521 18.51 8.60 3.18
C ASP A 521 19.93 8.28 2.72
N ALA A 522 20.23 8.49 1.44
CA ALA A 522 21.55 8.23 0.87
C ALA A 522 22.67 9.08 1.51
N SER A 523 22.32 10.20 2.18
CA SER A 523 23.28 11.08 2.89
C SER A 523 23.44 10.76 4.37
N ALA A 524 22.58 9.91 4.93
CA ALA A 524 22.65 9.53 6.33
C ALA A 524 23.59 8.34 6.57
N ASP A 525 23.89 8.10 7.85
CA ASP A 525 24.62 6.94 8.33
C ASP A 525 23.89 5.61 8.03
N ASP A 526 24.65 4.56 7.78
CA ASP A 526 24.08 3.24 7.48
C ASP A 526 23.21 2.69 8.61
N ALA A 527 23.50 3.00 9.87
CA ALA A 527 22.71 2.54 11.01
C ALA A 527 21.24 2.90 10.84
N VAL A 528 20.92 4.15 10.48
CA VAL A 528 19.53 4.60 10.29
C VAL A 528 18.88 4.01 9.04
N ASN A 529 19.65 3.80 7.97
CA ASN A 529 19.14 3.16 6.75
C ASN A 529 18.82 1.68 6.98
N TYR A 530 19.65 0.95 7.74
CA TYR A 530 19.33 -0.42 8.14
C TYR A 530 18.15 -0.48 9.12
N GLY A 531 18.04 0.48 10.06
CA GLY A 531 16.92 0.58 10.99
C GLY A 531 15.61 1.00 10.32
N GLY A 532 15.68 1.79 9.24
CA GLY A 532 14.55 2.22 8.42
C GLY A 532 14.21 1.21 7.31
N ILE A 533 14.66 1.50 6.09
CA ILE A 533 14.33 0.66 4.92
C ILE A 533 14.92 -0.75 5.03
N GLY A 534 16.06 -0.93 5.69
CA GLY A 534 16.65 -2.25 5.91
C GLY A 534 15.73 -3.15 6.74
N ALA A 535 15.14 -2.63 7.81
CA ALA A 535 14.16 -3.38 8.60
C ALA A 535 12.87 -3.66 7.80
N VAL A 536 12.44 -2.74 6.91
CA VAL A 536 11.33 -3.01 5.98
C VAL A 536 11.70 -4.11 4.98
N ILE A 537 12.92 -4.14 4.45
CA ILE A 537 13.38 -5.24 3.58
C ILE A 537 13.35 -6.57 4.33
N GLY A 538 13.85 -6.58 5.57
CA GLY A 538 13.79 -7.76 6.44
C GLY A 538 12.36 -8.21 6.72
N HIS A 539 11.44 -7.26 6.94
CA HIS A 539 10.01 -7.48 7.12
C HIS A 539 9.39 -8.19 5.89
N GLU A 540 9.63 -7.67 4.68
CA GLU A 540 9.09 -8.29 3.46
C GLU A 540 9.67 -9.68 3.19
N ILE A 541 10.95 -9.91 3.48
CA ILE A 541 11.54 -11.25 3.40
C ILE A 541 10.88 -12.17 4.43
N SER A 542 10.63 -11.66 5.65
CA SER A 542 10.00 -12.44 6.74
C SER A 542 8.59 -12.88 6.39
N HIS A 543 7.86 -12.16 5.53
CA HIS A 543 6.57 -12.62 5.01
C HIS A 543 6.67 -13.92 4.20
N GLY A 544 7.83 -14.25 3.66
CA GLY A 544 8.06 -15.57 3.08
C GLY A 544 8.09 -16.72 4.11
N PHE A 545 8.25 -16.37 5.38
CA PHE A 545 8.45 -17.30 6.49
C PHE A 545 7.51 -17.05 7.68
N ASP A 546 6.51 -16.18 7.53
CA ASP A 546 5.48 -15.91 8.53
C ASP A 546 4.44 -17.05 8.62
N ASP A 547 3.35 -16.83 9.35
CA ASP A 547 2.26 -17.80 9.54
C ASP A 547 1.59 -18.25 8.22
N LYS A 548 1.60 -17.41 7.19
CA LYS A 548 1.05 -17.71 5.85
C LYS A 548 2.15 -18.13 4.88
N GLY A 549 3.22 -17.33 4.76
CA GLY A 549 4.28 -17.57 3.81
C GLY A 549 5.04 -18.86 4.09
N SER A 550 5.16 -19.27 5.36
CA SER A 550 5.74 -20.55 5.75
C SER A 550 4.98 -21.78 5.20
N GLN A 551 3.78 -21.60 4.64
CA GLN A 551 2.97 -22.64 4.02
C GLN A 551 3.21 -22.75 2.50
N SER A 552 4.05 -21.88 1.92
CA SER A 552 4.43 -21.96 0.51
C SER A 552 5.92 -22.25 0.37
N ASP A 553 6.28 -23.05 -0.65
CA ASP A 553 7.69 -23.32 -0.99
C ASP A 553 8.35 -22.18 -1.80
N GLY A 554 9.61 -22.34 -2.17
CA GLY A 554 10.36 -21.36 -2.93
C GLY A 554 9.90 -21.16 -4.38
N ASP A 555 9.07 -22.04 -4.91
CA ASP A 555 8.44 -21.93 -6.22
C ASP A 555 7.05 -21.26 -6.14
N GLY A 556 6.61 -20.92 -4.93
CA GLY A 556 5.32 -20.28 -4.69
C GLY A 556 4.14 -21.24 -4.58
N ASN A 557 4.41 -22.54 -4.45
CA ASN A 557 3.35 -23.53 -4.27
C ASN A 557 2.99 -23.72 -2.81
N LEU A 558 1.70 -23.72 -2.49
CA LEU A 558 1.15 -24.06 -1.19
C LEU A 558 1.47 -25.54 -0.90
N ARG A 559 2.43 -25.77 -0.03
CA ARG A 559 2.98 -27.08 0.31
C ARG A 559 3.51 -27.08 1.74
N GLU A 560 3.18 -28.12 2.52
CA GLU A 560 3.83 -28.34 3.80
C GLU A 560 5.27 -28.86 3.56
N TRP A 561 6.26 -28.11 4.05
CA TRP A 561 7.68 -28.44 3.91
C TRP A 561 8.40 -28.49 5.26
N TRP A 562 7.67 -28.31 6.36
CA TRP A 562 8.17 -28.40 7.71
C TRP A 562 8.08 -29.83 8.24
N THR A 563 8.96 -30.19 9.19
CA THR A 563 8.70 -31.34 10.04
C THR A 563 7.55 -31.02 11.01
N VAL A 564 6.87 -32.04 11.50
CA VAL A 564 5.77 -31.87 12.46
C VAL A 564 6.25 -31.17 13.75
N GLU A 565 7.44 -31.57 14.22
CA GLU A 565 8.07 -31.02 15.42
C GLU A 565 8.45 -29.54 15.24
N ASP A 566 9.04 -29.18 14.09
CA ASP A 566 9.40 -27.80 13.82
C ASP A 566 8.17 -26.91 13.65
N ARG A 567 7.10 -27.41 13.01
CA ARG A 567 5.83 -26.71 12.91
C ARG A 567 5.22 -26.44 14.30
N ALA A 568 5.31 -27.41 15.21
CA ALA A 568 4.83 -27.26 16.59
C ALA A 568 5.66 -26.20 17.36
N LYS A 569 6.99 -26.20 17.21
CA LYS A 569 7.88 -25.20 17.83
C LYS A 569 7.60 -23.79 17.26
N PHE A 570 7.43 -23.66 15.94
CA PHE A 570 7.05 -22.41 15.30
C PHE A 570 5.72 -21.91 15.88
N LYS A 571 4.70 -22.79 15.96
CA LYS A 571 3.41 -22.44 16.54
C LYS A 571 3.53 -21.94 17.98
N ALA A 572 4.32 -22.60 18.82
CA ALA A 572 4.52 -22.15 20.20
C ALA A 572 5.10 -20.73 20.28
N LYS A 573 6.07 -20.39 19.41
CA LYS A 573 6.65 -19.04 19.31
C LYS A 573 5.63 -18.01 18.79
N THR A 574 4.83 -18.37 17.79
CA THR A 574 3.81 -17.46 17.24
C THR A 574 2.67 -17.24 18.22
N ASP A 575 2.26 -18.26 19.01
CA ASP A 575 1.27 -18.10 20.09
C ASP A 575 1.73 -17.10 21.17
N MET A 576 3.03 -17.07 21.47
CA MET A 576 3.60 -16.05 22.37
C MET A 576 3.47 -14.64 21.76
N LEU A 577 3.75 -14.45 20.47
CA LEU A 577 3.54 -13.15 19.79
C LEU A 577 2.07 -12.74 19.79
N VAL A 578 1.15 -13.67 19.51
CA VAL A 578 -0.30 -13.42 19.59
C VAL A 578 -0.68 -12.88 20.96
N ALA A 579 -0.18 -13.52 22.03
CA ALA A 579 -0.45 -13.10 23.41
C ALA A 579 0.18 -11.75 23.74
N GLN A 580 1.45 -11.51 23.34
CA GLN A 580 2.13 -10.24 23.56
C GLN A 580 1.36 -9.07 22.96
N TYR A 581 1.05 -9.12 21.66
CA TYR A 581 0.33 -8.04 20.99
C TYR A 581 -1.13 -7.94 21.45
N GLY A 582 -1.80 -9.06 21.70
CA GLY A 582 -3.17 -9.12 22.21
C GLY A 582 -3.36 -8.52 23.60
N SER A 583 -2.27 -8.39 24.39
CA SER A 583 -2.31 -7.73 25.71
C SER A 583 -2.37 -6.19 25.62
N HIS A 584 -2.18 -5.60 24.43
CA HIS A 584 -2.17 -4.17 24.23
C HIS A 584 -3.47 -3.65 23.62
N SER A 585 -3.87 -2.45 24.04
CA SER A 585 -5.10 -1.80 23.59
C SER A 585 -4.81 -0.34 23.23
N PRO A 586 -4.99 0.09 21.97
CA PRO A 586 -4.80 1.50 21.64
C PRO A 586 -5.93 2.38 22.18
N LEU A 587 -7.11 1.80 22.41
CA LEU A 587 -8.28 2.45 22.99
C LEU A 587 -8.97 1.51 23.99
N PRO A 588 -9.57 2.03 25.07
CA PRO A 588 -10.35 1.23 26.01
C PRO A 588 -11.42 0.40 25.29
N GLY A 589 -11.44 -0.91 25.52
CA GLY A 589 -12.38 -1.84 24.90
C GLY A 589 -12.03 -2.31 23.47
N TYR A 590 -10.95 -1.83 22.88
CA TYR A 590 -10.49 -2.21 21.54
C TYR A 590 -9.06 -2.77 21.57
N PRO A 591 -8.86 -3.99 22.06
CA PRO A 591 -7.54 -4.62 22.06
C PRO A 591 -7.06 -4.94 20.64
N VAL A 592 -5.75 -5.04 20.48
CA VAL A 592 -5.14 -5.56 19.26
C VAL A 592 -5.56 -7.03 19.08
N ASN A 593 -6.03 -7.39 17.89
CA ASN A 593 -6.28 -8.79 17.56
C ASN A 593 -4.95 -9.45 17.16
N GLY A 594 -4.28 -10.10 18.13
CA GLY A 594 -2.97 -10.71 17.90
C GLY A 594 -2.98 -11.80 16.83
N GLU A 595 -4.08 -12.53 16.63
CA GLU A 595 -4.22 -13.51 15.54
C GLU A 595 -4.33 -12.83 14.17
N LEU A 596 -5.10 -11.74 14.08
CA LEU A 596 -5.22 -10.97 12.85
C LEU A 596 -3.87 -10.35 12.44
N THR A 597 -3.11 -9.83 13.41
CA THR A 597 -1.87 -9.10 13.17
C THR A 597 -0.61 -9.98 13.20
N LEU A 598 -0.75 -11.29 13.37
CA LEU A 598 0.37 -12.21 13.60
C LEU A 598 1.44 -12.13 12.50
N GLY A 599 1.07 -12.20 11.22
CA GLY A 599 2.03 -12.18 10.12
C GLY A 599 2.85 -10.88 10.08
N GLU A 600 2.20 -9.75 10.29
CA GLU A 600 2.84 -8.44 10.36
C GLU A 600 3.78 -8.33 11.57
N ASN A 601 3.36 -8.87 12.72
CA ASN A 601 4.18 -8.87 13.93
C ASN A 601 5.40 -9.80 13.79
N ILE A 602 5.27 -10.94 13.08
CA ILE A 602 6.43 -11.79 12.70
C ILE A 602 7.36 -11.02 11.77
N GLY A 603 6.80 -10.34 10.77
CA GLY A 603 7.54 -9.51 9.82
C GLY A 603 8.39 -8.45 10.53
N ASP A 604 7.78 -7.69 11.45
CA ASP A 604 8.48 -6.65 12.22
C ASP A 604 9.55 -7.23 13.12
N ASN A 605 9.21 -8.25 13.91
CA ASN A 605 10.10 -8.82 14.91
C ASN A 605 11.34 -9.46 14.27
N SER A 606 11.13 -10.28 13.26
CA SER A 606 12.20 -10.97 12.54
C SER A 606 12.95 -10.02 11.61
N GLY A 607 12.22 -9.14 10.90
CA GLY A 607 12.81 -8.18 9.98
C GLY A 607 13.78 -7.23 10.65
N LEU A 608 13.44 -6.73 11.85
CA LEU A 608 14.31 -5.85 12.64
C LEU A 608 15.56 -6.60 13.14
N ALA A 609 15.41 -7.84 13.64
CA ALA A 609 16.53 -8.66 14.09
C ALA A 609 17.53 -8.94 12.97
N ILE A 610 17.03 -9.34 11.80
CA ILE A 610 17.85 -9.62 10.61
C ILE A 610 18.52 -8.35 10.06
N ALA A 611 17.80 -7.23 10.03
CA ALA A 611 18.36 -5.95 9.59
C ALA A 611 19.47 -5.48 10.54
N TYR A 612 19.35 -5.70 11.85
CA TYR A 612 20.41 -5.43 12.81
C TYR A 612 21.65 -6.29 12.54
N LYS A 613 21.47 -7.58 12.32
CA LYS A 613 22.56 -8.49 11.94
C LYS A 613 23.25 -8.04 10.64
N ALA A 614 22.48 -7.66 9.61
CA ALA A 614 23.00 -7.13 8.36
C ALA A 614 23.78 -5.82 8.57
N TYR A 615 23.28 -4.94 9.44
CA TYR A 615 23.98 -3.73 9.84
C TYR A 615 25.35 -4.04 10.49
N LYS A 616 25.40 -4.97 11.44
CA LYS A 616 26.68 -5.39 12.06
C LYS A 616 27.65 -6.00 11.05
N ILE A 617 27.16 -6.79 10.10
CA ILE A 617 27.98 -7.34 8.99
C ILE A 617 28.54 -6.19 8.13
N SER A 618 27.75 -5.17 7.80
CA SER A 618 28.15 -4.04 6.95
C SER A 618 29.28 -3.19 7.58
N LEU A 619 29.46 -3.25 8.87
CA LEU A 619 30.56 -2.58 9.57
C LEU A 619 31.93 -3.26 9.39
N HIS A 620 31.97 -4.48 8.84
CA HIS A 620 33.21 -5.25 8.60
C HIS A 620 34.12 -5.33 9.84
N GLY A 621 33.52 -5.48 11.03
CA GLY A 621 34.22 -5.53 12.31
C GLY A 621 34.75 -4.20 12.85
N LYS A 622 34.46 -3.08 12.15
CA LYS A 622 34.83 -1.74 12.62
C LYS A 622 33.76 -1.20 13.59
N PRO A 623 34.15 -0.39 14.60
CA PRO A 623 33.18 0.29 15.44
C PRO A 623 32.42 1.33 14.61
N ALA A 624 31.09 1.42 14.85
CA ALA A 624 30.28 2.47 14.26
C ALA A 624 30.65 3.86 14.86
N PRO A 625 30.63 4.94 14.09
CA PRO A 625 30.87 6.27 14.63
C PRO A 625 29.75 6.68 15.59
N VAL A 626 30.09 7.53 16.57
CA VAL A 626 29.09 8.26 17.37
C VAL A 626 28.74 9.54 16.60
N ILE A 627 27.46 9.73 16.30
CA ILE A 627 26.95 10.89 15.55
C ILE A 627 25.80 11.51 16.35
N ASP A 628 25.81 12.82 16.54
CA ASP A 628 24.83 13.56 17.37
C ASP A 628 24.73 13.00 18.82
N GLY A 629 25.84 12.47 19.36
CA GLY A 629 25.88 11.84 20.67
C GLY A 629 25.26 10.44 20.75
N LEU A 630 24.81 9.88 19.62
CA LEU A 630 24.15 8.58 19.53
C LEU A 630 25.11 7.52 18.98
N THR A 631 25.14 6.34 19.60
CA THR A 631 25.87 5.18 19.07
C THR A 631 25.19 4.66 17.79
N GLY A 632 25.89 3.84 16.99
CA GLY A 632 25.30 3.23 15.82
C GLY A 632 24.09 2.36 16.15
N ASP A 633 24.16 1.58 17.24
CA ASP A 633 23.06 0.72 17.67
C ASP A 633 21.83 1.56 18.12
N GLN A 634 22.06 2.67 18.82
CA GLN A 634 20.97 3.60 19.15
C GLN A 634 20.31 4.18 17.90
N ARG A 635 21.10 4.65 16.93
CA ARG A 635 20.54 5.18 15.67
C ARG A 635 19.78 4.13 14.87
N PHE A 636 20.22 2.87 14.89
CA PHE A 636 19.52 1.78 14.25
C PHE A 636 18.10 1.62 14.81
N PHE A 637 17.94 1.46 16.12
CA PHE A 637 16.63 1.29 16.74
C PHE A 637 15.77 2.56 16.66
N MET A 638 16.38 3.74 16.77
CA MET A 638 15.67 5.01 16.57
C MET A 638 15.17 5.16 15.13
N GLY A 639 15.94 4.70 14.13
CA GLY A 639 15.50 4.64 12.73
C GLY A 639 14.20 3.87 12.56
N TRP A 640 14.07 2.69 13.16
CA TRP A 640 12.84 1.90 13.16
C TRP A 640 11.67 2.63 13.83
N ALA A 641 11.82 3.10 15.04
CA ALA A 641 10.73 3.76 15.78
C ALA A 641 10.29 5.08 15.11
N GLN A 642 11.17 5.75 14.38
CA GLN A 642 10.89 6.97 13.63
C GLN A 642 9.96 6.71 12.43
N VAL A 643 10.14 5.59 11.70
CA VAL A 643 9.28 5.27 10.55
C VAL A 643 7.85 4.93 10.95
N TRP A 644 7.63 4.47 12.19
CA TRP A 644 6.29 4.16 12.71
C TRP A 644 5.60 5.34 13.40
N ARG A 645 6.19 6.52 13.41
CA ARG A 645 5.59 7.74 13.98
C ARG A 645 4.24 8.03 13.32
N VAL A 646 3.17 8.00 14.12
CA VAL A 646 1.80 8.21 13.66
C VAL A 646 0.89 8.70 14.78
N LYS A 647 -0.04 9.60 14.44
CA LYS A 647 -1.25 9.93 15.22
C LYS A 647 -2.47 9.50 14.40
N MET A 648 -3.52 9.06 15.07
CA MET A 648 -4.73 8.57 14.42
C MET A 648 -5.97 9.11 15.13
N ARG A 649 -7.00 9.46 14.36
CA ARG A 649 -8.32 9.78 14.92
C ARG A 649 -8.92 8.54 15.55
N GLU A 650 -9.66 8.70 16.66
CA GLU A 650 -10.23 7.58 17.40
C GLU A 650 -11.10 6.67 16.51
N ALA A 651 -11.97 7.26 15.68
CA ALA A 651 -12.81 6.49 14.75
C ALA A 651 -11.97 5.63 13.79
N GLN A 652 -10.92 6.21 13.19
CA GLN A 652 -10.00 5.47 12.32
C GLN A 652 -9.24 4.37 13.07
N GLN A 653 -8.88 4.60 14.32
CA GLN A 653 -8.15 3.61 15.13
C GLN A 653 -9.01 2.37 15.40
N ILE A 654 -10.33 2.55 15.57
CA ILE A 654 -11.27 1.44 15.67
C ILE A 654 -11.38 0.67 14.35
N VAL A 655 -11.48 1.38 13.23
CA VAL A 655 -11.43 0.72 11.90
C VAL A 655 -10.16 -0.11 11.79
N GLN A 656 -9.00 0.46 12.16
CA GLN A 656 -7.71 -0.25 12.09
C GLN A 656 -7.73 -1.55 12.88
N VAL A 657 -8.04 -1.53 14.18
CA VAL A 657 -7.97 -2.76 15.01
C VAL A 657 -8.99 -3.83 14.60
N LYS A 658 -10.07 -3.45 13.92
CA LYS A 658 -11.09 -4.37 13.40
C LYS A 658 -10.74 -4.97 12.04
N THR A 659 -10.00 -4.26 11.20
CA THR A 659 -9.89 -4.61 9.78
C THR A 659 -8.47 -4.77 9.26
N ASP A 660 -7.49 -4.10 9.87
CA ASP A 660 -6.11 -4.04 9.40
C ASP A 660 -5.26 -5.16 10.01
N PRO A 661 -4.50 -5.93 9.21
CA PRO A 661 -3.57 -6.92 9.73
C PRO A 661 -2.34 -6.31 10.43
N HIS A 662 -2.13 -4.98 10.33
CA HIS A 662 -1.02 -4.30 11.00
C HIS A 662 -1.41 -3.82 12.39
N SER A 663 -0.56 -4.09 13.37
CA SER A 663 -0.66 -3.49 14.70
C SER A 663 -0.49 -1.97 14.64
N PRO A 664 -1.09 -1.18 15.55
CA PRO A 664 -0.84 0.26 15.66
C PRO A 664 0.65 0.59 15.76
N GLY A 665 1.10 1.71 15.15
CA GLY A 665 2.50 2.08 15.03
C GLY A 665 3.27 2.11 16.36
N GLN A 666 2.61 2.52 17.46
CA GLN A 666 3.18 2.45 18.79
C GLN A 666 3.61 1.03 19.19
N PHE A 667 2.79 0.03 18.86
CA PHE A 667 3.08 -1.36 19.22
C PHE A 667 4.06 -2.01 18.23
N ARG A 668 4.03 -1.61 16.96
CA ARG A 668 5.07 -2.00 15.99
C ARG A 668 6.46 -1.50 16.41
N ALA A 669 6.56 -0.36 17.09
CA ALA A 669 7.79 0.11 17.68
C ALA A 669 8.08 -0.62 19.01
N ASN A 670 7.24 -0.44 20.02
CA ASN A 670 7.55 -0.86 21.39
C ASN A 670 7.63 -2.39 21.56
N VAL A 671 6.57 -3.13 21.13
CA VAL A 671 6.52 -4.59 21.36
C VAL A 671 7.60 -5.31 20.56
N THR A 672 7.88 -4.84 19.34
CA THR A 672 9.02 -5.37 18.56
C THR A 672 10.34 -5.19 19.29
N MET A 673 10.61 -3.99 19.86
CA MET A 673 11.85 -3.70 20.62
C MET A 673 11.98 -4.56 21.87
N MET A 674 10.88 -4.87 22.56
CA MET A 674 10.90 -5.72 23.76
C MET A 674 11.41 -7.14 23.47
N ASN A 675 11.40 -7.58 22.23
CA ASN A 675 11.92 -8.87 21.79
C ASN A 675 13.39 -8.82 21.29
N GLN A 676 14.04 -7.63 21.24
CA GLN A 676 15.37 -7.45 20.65
C GLN A 676 16.46 -7.35 21.75
N PRO A 677 17.32 -8.37 21.98
CA PRO A 677 18.37 -8.28 23.01
C PRO A 677 19.30 -7.08 22.86
N ALA A 678 19.69 -6.75 21.62
CA ALA A 678 20.56 -5.61 21.32
C ALA A 678 19.92 -4.24 21.68
N PHE A 679 18.59 -4.14 21.70
CA PHE A 679 17.90 -2.94 22.18
C PHE A 679 18.14 -2.71 23.68
N TYR A 680 18.13 -3.79 24.47
CA TYR A 680 18.40 -3.73 25.90
C TYR A 680 19.82 -3.19 26.19
N GLU A 681 20.79 -3.64 25.42
CA GLU A 681 22.18 -3.17 25.53
C GLU A 681 22.30 -1.70 25.10
N ALA A 682 21.69 -1.33 23.98
CA ALA A 682 21.79 0.02 23.41
C ALA A 682 21.16 1.10 24.31
N PHE A 683 20.07 0.77 25.03
CA PHE A 683 19.32 1.71 25.86
C PHE A 683 19.36 1.41 27.37
N GLY A 684 20.08 0.39 27.80
CA GLY A 684 20.24 0.05 29.21
C GLY A 684 18.93 -0.43 29.86
N VAL A 685 18.07 -1.15 29.12
CA VAL A 685 16.82 -1.70 29.63
C VAL A 685 17.10 -2.85 30.60
N LYS A 686 16.45 -2.85 31.76
CA LYS A 686 16.66 -3.83 32.82
C LYS A 686 15.37 -4.20 33.53
N GLU A 687 15.41 -5.23 34.33
CA GLU A 687 14.26 -5.65 35.13
C GLU A 687 13.69 -4.49 35.96
N GLY A 688 12.37 -4.34 35.92
CA GLY A 688 11.62 -3.23 36.50
C GLY A 688 11.28 -2.10 35.54
N ASP A 689 11.93 -2.01 34.36
CA ASP A 689 11.55 -1.07 33.30
C ASP A 689 10.32 -1.62 32.52
N LYS A 690 9.46 -0.73 31.99
CA LYS A 690 8.21 -1.17 31.31
C LYS A 690 8.46 -1.85 29.97
N MET A 691 9.58 -1.55 29.32
CA MET A 691 10.00 -2.21 28.07
C MET A 691 10.73 -3.54 28.32
N TYR A 692 10.88 -3.96 29.59
CA TYR A 692 11.58 -5.19 29.91
C TYR A 692 10.66 -6.42 29.76
N LEU A 693 11.12 -7.41 29.00
CA LEU A 693 10.61 -8.79 29.02
C LEU A 693 11.69 -9.73 29.54
N PRO A 694 11.36 -10.67 30.43
CA PRO A 694 12.30 -11.73 30.81
C PRO A 694 12.79 -12.49 29.57
N PRO A 695 14.03 -12.97 29.53
CA PRO A 695 14.56 -13.69 28.35
C PRO A 695 13.69 -14.85 27.86
N LYS A 696 13.03 -15.58 28.77
CA LYS A 696 12.12 -16.70 28.44
C LYS A 696 10.84 -16.26 27.72
N ASP A 697 10.45 -14.99 27.88
CA ASP A 697 9.23 -14.43 27.32
C ASP A 697 9.51 -13.64 26.01
N ARG A 698 10.79 -13.45 25.65
CA ARG A 698 11.19 -12.85 24.38
C ARG A 698 11.04 -13.82 23.23
N VAL A 699 10.44 -13.37 22.14
CA VAL A 699 10.22 -14.21 20.97
C VAL A 699 11.28 -13.92 19.91
N THR A 700 12.06 -14.94 19.57
CA THR A 700 12.95 -14.96 18.41
C THR A 700 12.48 -16.08 17.48
N ILE A 701 12.16 -15.75 16.23
CA ILE A 701 11.70 -16.73 15.22
C ILE A 701 12.81 -16.96 14.20
N TRP A 702 13.29 -15.88 13.53
CA TRP A 702 14.33 -15.94 12.49
C TRP A 702 15.61 -15.20 12.88
#